data_ee410bae7b0438814d8b463ca0e3c678
#
_entry.id   ee410bae7b0438814d8b463ca0e3c678
#
_cell.length_a   1.000
_cell.length_b   1.000
_cell.length_c   1.000
_cell.angle_alpha   90.00
_cell.angle_beta   90.00
_cell.angle_gamma   90.00
#
_symmetry.space_group_name_H-M   'P 1'
#
loop_
_entity.id
_entity.type
_entity.pdbx_description
1 polymer ?
#
loop_
_entity_poly.entity_id
_entity_poly.type
_entity_poly.pdbx_seq_one_letter_code
_entity_poly.pdbx_strand_id
1 'polypeptide(L)'
;MTSPTPTRRISSSSHATIKPALKVAILLLLAFSVLVALGPGPSDLAGASPDPDPAPGAAVGAAAGDGYSCNPLGTATCALPWPSNFATHADGVSPTGLRLNVSDALFSPELNAHLPGASRPSAIYDGTSGFSPMGPIMFEVPAALDRESIQARDSVVVFNARTGERVAIQAQHDALAYDDEVSTNVVKVWPRVTFQWGERYVAIITDGLKQTDGQPVPHEMKLVNALFGDPNAPLTKWARARQAEVAKAGIDPARIRQMTDFTVRDQAETAAPIKGIIDEIWSGDVPIRINAVHDLHGVAEMDYAIEGEMLTWQLRAPGGVMDLNRREPLWLKFDLMVPTAARHRQVPVYISGHSLTLDRNQARASWGSLATEGFAVIAIDQPHHGSRVREDLGDLTSFQATERFPWLISAGGQSLVDHLRLLRAVETTVSQIDRTGPSGTSDGKPDMDGSRTSYEGVSLGAVVGMPFVFAAPTLDAAITTVGAAGWIYSVANSMLVEVIHADKIANSAVNGSEAALLIGTAQHASDVVDVPAFADMIRRARADSGRQLRLLLNHSWGDQVVYWYGGERASVLAGVPYVGPGAPPAGSIITKTTGDASGGWAATGYRDAYGDWMGPTLNGLMPHVSFVNPGIAKIVGEFRHRFVSENW
;
A
#
# COMPACT_ATOMS: atom_id res chain seq x y z
N MET A 1 1.20 -64.10 20.32
CA MET A 1 2.06 -63.14 21.01
C MET A 1 2.59 -62.19 19.95
N THR A 2 1.85 -61.12 19.69
CA THR A 2 2.27 -60.07 18.76
C THR A 2 2.19 -58.76 19.52
N SER A 3 3.32 -58.11 19.65
CA SER A 3 3.55 -56.84 20.34
C SER A 3 2.98 -55.67 19.53
N PRO A 4 2.33 -54.64 20.14
CA PRO A 4 1.85 -53.47 19.39
C PRO A 4 2.96 -52.42 19.27
N THR A 5 3.08 -51.85 18.10
CA THR A 5 3.94 -50.71 17.75
C THR A 5 3.43 -49.43 18.39
N PRO A 6 4.28 -48.56 18.93
CA PRO A 6 3.80 -47.29 19.55
C PRO A 6 3.57 -46.20 18.50
N THR A 7 2.35 -45.70 18.44
CA THR A 7 1.97 -44.49 17.73
C THR A 7 2.62 -43.28 18.41
N ARG A 8 3.49 -42.59 17.70
CA ARG A 8 4.03 -41.28 18.08
C ARG A 8 2.96 -40.24 17.94
N ARG A 9 2.46 -39.72 19.07
CA ARG A 9 1.72 -38.46 19.13
C ARG A 9 2.70 -37.33 18.82
N ILE A 10 2.48 -36.59 17.74
CA ILE A 10 3.15 -35.31 17.48
C ILE A 10 2.48 -34.27 18.39
N SER A 11 3.22 -33.80 19.38
CA SER A 11 2.74 -32.79 20.32
C SER A 11 2.71 -31.41 19.68
N SER A 12 1.61 -30.71 19.82
CA SER A 12 1.30 -29.36 19.35
C SER A 12 2.09 -28.23 20.07
N SER A 13 3.32 -28.49 20.53
CA SER A 13 4.07 -27.54 21.38
C SER A 13 5.04 -26.59 20.65
N SER A 14 5.11 -26.63 19.30
CA SER A 14 6.10 -25.84 18.55
C SER A 14 5.68 -24.40 18.22
N HIS A 15 4.39 -24.06 18.31
CA HIS A 15 3.89 -22.73 17.94
C HIS A 15 4.06 -21.65 19.01
N ALA A 16 4.07 -22.03 20.30
CA ALA A 16 4.20 -21.07 21.39
C ALA A 16 5.63 -20.50 21.59
N THR A 17 6.66 -21.19 21.09
CA THR A 17 8.06 -20.79 21.27
C THR A 17 8.59 -19.86 20.17
N ILE A 18 7.95 -19.84 18.99
CA ILE A 18 8.37 -18.99 17.87
C ILE A 18 7.96 -17.53 18.06
N LYS A 19 6.78 -17.29 18.64
CA LYS A 19 6.23 -15.94 18.83
C LYS A 19 7.11 -14.98 19.66
N PRO A 20 7.70 -15.38 20.82
CA PRO A 20 8.59 -14.50 21.57
C PRO A 20 9.90 -14.21 20.87
N ALA A 21 10.50 -15.19 20.19
CA ALA A 21 11.76 -15.03 19.47
C ALA A 21 11.60 -14.07 18.26
N LEU A 22 10.47 -14.12 17.58
CA LEU A 22 10.17 -13.23 16.47
C LEU A 22 9.90 -11.80 16.93
N LYS A 23 9.19 -11.60 18.07
CA LYS A 23 9.02 -10.27 18.70
C LYS A 23 10.37 -9.67 19.10
N VAL A 24 11.28 -10.47 19.65
CA VAL A 24 12.64 -10.06 19.98
C VAL A 24 13.46 -9.76 18.73
N ALA A 25 13.34 -10.55 17.66
CA ALA A 25 14.02 -10.30 16.39
C ALA A 25 13.54 -9.00 15.72
N ILE A 26 12.23 -8.72 15.73
CA ILE A 26 11.66 -7.46 15.25
C ILE A 26 12.15 -6.27 16.08
N LEU A 27 12.15 -6.39 17.41
CA LEU A 27 12.68 -5.38 18.33
C LEU A 27 14.19 -5.15 18.14
N LEU A 28 14.97 -6.23 17.92
CA LEU A 28 16.40 -6.13 17.63
C LEU A 28 16.69 -5.51 16.27
N LEU A 29 15.88 -5.77 15.24
CA LEU A 29 16.00 -5.15 13.92
C LEU A 29 15.61 -3.67 13.95
N LEU A 30 14.58 -3.32 14.71
CA LEU A 30 14.21 -1.93 14.99
C LEU A 30 15.31 -1.22 15.78
N ALA A 31 15.90 -1.89 16.78
CA ALA A 31 17.05 -1.39 17.54
C ALA A 31 18.32 -1.28 16.67
N PHE A 32 18.54 -2.20 15.73
CA PHE A 32 19.69 -2.15 14.81
C PHE A 32 19.56 -1.02 13.78
N SER A 33 18.35 -0.73 13.32
CA SER A 33 18.06 0.46 12.50
C SER A 33 18.36 1.76 13.28
N VAL A 34 18.15 1.75 14.59
CA VAL A 34 18.49 2.84 15.52
C VAL A 34 20.01 2.91 15.76
N LEU A 35 20.72 1.77 15.83
CA LEU A 35 22.17 1.76 16.09
C LEU A 35 23.00 2.29 14.92
N VAL A 36 22.54 2.13 13.70
CA VAL A 36 23.18 2.74 12.50
C VAL A 36 22.87 4.25 12.44
N ALA A 37 21.82 4.70 13.13
CA ALA A 37 21.38 6.08 13.19
C ALA A 37 21.97 6.89 14.37
N LEU A 38 22.55 6.22 15.37
CA LEU A 38 23.11 6.89 16.56
C LEU A 38 24.60 7.19 16.41
N GLY A 39 24.92 8.21 15.62
CA GLY A 39 26.03 9.08 15.97
C GLY A 39 25.63 9.97 17.17
N PRO A 40 26.57 10.44 18.00
CA PRO A 40 26.24 11.19 19.21
C PRO A 40 25.58 12.53 18.85
N GLY A 41 24.25 12.59 19.00
CA GLY A 41 23.47 13.81 18.91
C GLY A 41 23.14 14.35 20.30
N PRO A 42 22.98 15.66 20.46
CA PRO A 42 22.63 16.26 21.75
C PRO A 42 21.22 15.81 22.18
N SER A 43 21.15 15.36 23.42
CA SER A 43 19.94 15.01 24.14
C SER A 43 19.15 16.26 24.55
N ASP A 44 17.84 16.06 24.67
CA ASP A 44 16.82 16.88 25.31
C ASP A 44 16.10 17.93 24.43
N LEU A 45 14.95 17.51 23.90
CA LEU A 45 13.80 18.38 23.74
C LEU A 45 12.53 17.60 24.08
N ALA A 46 12.05 17.79 25.30
CA ALA A 46 10.74 17.36 25.74
C ALA A 46 9.68 18.39 25.32
N GLY A 47 8.53 17.93 24.89
CA GLY A 47 7.35 18.75 24.78
C GLY A 47 6.46 18.44 23.56
N ALA A 48 5.78 17.29 23.59
CA ALA A 48 4.66 17.05 22.69
C ALA A 48 3.41 17.74 23.26
N SER A 49 2.84 18.67 22.50
CA SER A 49 1.45 19.10 22.73
C SER A 49 0.53 18.15 21.97
N PRO A 50 -0.51 17.59 22.57
CA PRO A 50 -1.45 16.72 21.87
C PRO A 50 -2.25 17.53 20.84
N ASP A 51 -2.55 16.89 19.70
CA ASP A 51 -3.52 17.41 18.74
C ASP A 51 -4.87 17.64 19.45
N PRO A 52 -5.53 18.79 19.28
CA PRO A 52 -6.81 19.05 19.94
C PRO A 52 -7.89 18.09 19.40
N ASP A 53 -8.60 17.43 20.33
CA ASP A 53 -9.78 16.63 20.00
C ASP A 53 -10.86 17.48 19.35
N PRO A 54 -11.38 17.11 18.17
CA PRO A 54 -12.56 17.75 17.62
C PRO A 54 -13.82 17.29 18.34
N ALA A 55 -14.70 18.23 18.66
CA ALA A 55 -16.00 17.98 19.25
C ALA A 55 -16.87 17.04 18.39
N PRO A 56 -17.74 16.22 18.99
CA PRO A 56 -18.56 15.26 18.25
C PRO A 56 -19.57 15.98 17.35
N GLY A 57 -19.34 15.95 16.04
CA GLY A 57 -20.27 16.39 15.01
C GLY A 57 -21.22 15.27 14.61
N ALA A 58 -22.51 15.60 14.50
CA ALA A 58 -23.58 14.66 14.20
C ALA A 58 -23.35 13.90 12.89
N ALA A 59 -23.41 12.57 12.98
CA ALA A 59 -23.42 11.67 11.84
C ALA A 59 -24.65 11.93 10.96
N VAL A 60 -24.45 12.23 9.69
CA VAL A 60 -25.51 12.19 8.68
C VAL A 60 -25.76 10.71 8.36
N GLY A 61 -26.82 10.16 8.92
CA GLY A 61 -27.24 8.80 8.64
C GLY A 61 -27.68 8.68 7.17
N ALA A 62 -26.96 7.87 6.38
CA ALA A 62 -27.49 7.34 5.15
C ALA A 62 -28.55 6.29 5.52
N ALA A 63 -29.73 6.41 4.94
CA ALA A 63 -30.78 5.41 5.09
C ALA A 63 -30.26 4.07 4.53
N ALA A 64 -30.48 2.98 5.29
CA ALA A 64 -30.21 1.63 4.82
C ALA A 64 -31.02 1.38 3.54
N GLY A 65 -30.34 1.38 2.39
CA GLY A 65 -30.96 1.05 1.10
C GLY A 65 -30.98 -0.47 0.91
N ASP A 66 -31.90 -0.96 0.07
CA ASP A 66 -32.04 -2.37 -0.32
C ASP A 66 -30.87 -2.87 -1.23
N GLY A 67 -29.60 -2.49 -0.89
CA GLY A 67 -28.44 -2.83 -1.68
C GLY A 67 -28.00 -4.30 -1.54
N TYR A 68 -27.00 -4.70 -2.32
CA TYR A 68 -26.44 -6.04 -2.32
C TYR A 68 -25.88 -6.44 -0.95
N SER A 69 -26.34 -7.56 -0.46
CA SER A 69 -25.82 -8.19 0.75
C SER A 69 -25.53 -9.68 0.55
N CYS A 70 -26.06 -10.27 -0.52
CA CYS A 70 -26.03 -11.70 -0.75
C CYS A 70 -25.87 -12.02 -2.24
N ASN A 71 -24.88 -12.86 -2.55
CA ASN A 71 -24.68 -13.38 -3.90
C ASN A 71 -25.74 -14.46 -4.20
N PRO A 72 -26.46 -14.42 -5.32
CA PRO A 72 -27.37 -15.49 -5.70
C PRO A 72 -26.69 -16.86 -5.84
N LEU A 73 -25.37 -16.88 -6.01
CA LEU A 73 -24.54 -18.08 -5.98
C LEU A 73 -23.83 -18.30 -4.63
N GLY A 74 -24.21 -17.53 -3.59
CA GLY A 74 -23.52 -17.53 -2.31
C GLY A 74 -23.52 -18.88 -1.61
N THR A 75 -22.42 -19.15 -0.93
CA THR A 75 -22.17 -20.33 -0.08
C THR A 75 -22.66 -20.08 1.35
N ALA A 76 -21.95 -20.54 2.37
CA ALA A 76 -22.28 -20.28 3.78
C ALA A 76 -22.20 -18.79 4.10
N THR A 77 -21.16 -18.10 3.61
CA THR A 77 -21.10 -16.63 3.63
C THR A 77 -21.85 -16.09 2.43
N CYS A 78 -23.03 -15.56 2.67
CA CYS A 78 -23.98 -15.17 1.64
C CYS A 78 -23.40 -14.20 0.59
N ALA A 79 -22.47 -13.31 1.00
CA ALA A 79 -21.87 -12.32 0.13
C ALA A 79 -20.87 -12.89 -0.89
N LEU A 80 -20.32 -14.08 -0.63
CA LEU A 80 -19.31 -14.69 -1.50
C LEU A 80 -19.93 -15.53 -2.62
N PRO A 81 -19.28 -15.68 -3.79
CA PRO A 81 -17.97 -15.08 -4.16
C PRO A 81 -18.05 -13.57 -4.38
N TRP A 82 -16.98 -12.87 -4.03
CA TRP A 82 -16.85 -11.42 -4.13
C TRP A 82 -15.52 -11.05 -4.84
N PRO A 83 -15.40 -9.97 -5.62
CA PRO A 83 -16.49 -9.04 -6.03
C PRO A 83 -17.45 -9.68 -7.03
N SER A 84 -18.64 -9.07 -7.21
CA SER A 84 -19.66 -9.60 -8.11
C SER A 84 -20.51 -8.51 -8.75
N ASN A 85 -20.72 -8.58 -10.07
CA ASN A 85 -21.62 -7.67 -10.78
C ASN A 85 -23.10 -7.79 -10.36
N PHE A 86 -23.46 -8.77 -9.54
CA PHE A 86 -24.77 -8.77 -8.88
C PHE A 86 -24.95 -7.60 -7.91
N ALA A 87 -23.84 -7.00 -7.43
CA ALA A 87 -23.84 -5.81 -6.59
C ALA A 87 -23.91 -4.50 -7.40
N THR A 88 -24.30 -4.53 -8.66
CA THR A 88 -24.35 -3.35 -9.54
C THR A 88 -25.75 -3.11 -10.09
N HIS A 89 -26.01 -1.87 -10.48
CA HIS A 89 -27.13 -1.52 -11.33
C HIS A 89 -26.64 -0.75 -12.56
N ALA A 90 -27.43 -0.75 -13.63
CA ALA A 90 -27.11 0.00 -14.85
C ALA A 90 -27.22 1.51 -14.60
N ASP A 91 -26.21 2.25 -15.05
CA ASP A 91 -26.19 3.72 -15.02
C ASP A 91 -25.53 4.23 -16.30
N GLY A 92 -26.35 4.80 -17.19
CA GLY A 92 -25.87 5.33 -18.49
C GLY A 92 -24.99 6.57 -18.38
N VAL A 93 -24.87 7.20 -17.19
CA VAL A 93 -23.98 8.33 -16.93
C VAL A 93 -22.62 7.89 -16.39
N SER A 94 -22.56 6.68 -15.82
CA SER A 94 -21.31 6.11 -15.33
C SER A 94 -20.33 5.81 -16.48
N PRO A 95 -19.03 6.09 -16.30
CA PRO A 95 -18.02 5.76 -17.31
C PRO A 95 -17.97 4.28 -17.71
N THR A 96 -18.38 3.38 -16.82
CA THR A 96 -18.42 1.93 -17.05
C THR A 96 -19.80 1.42 -17.44
N GLY A 97 -20.83 2.30 -17.47
CA GLY A 97 -22.22 1.94 -17.70
C GLY A 97 -22.95 1.33 -16.50
N LEU A 98 -22.30 1.30 -15.32
CA LEU A 98 -22.87 0.75 -14.08
C LEU A 98 -22.41 1.53 -12.84
N ARG A 99 -23.14 1.35 -11.74
CA ARG A 99 -22.76 1.79 -10.40
C ARG A 99 -22.94 0.64 -9.40
N LEU A 100 -22.09 0.63 -8.37
CA LEU A 100 -22.25 -0.28 -7.26
C LEU A 100 -23.44 0.14 -6.39
N ASN A 101 -24.13 -0.85 -5.83
CA ASN A 101 -25.20 -0.70 -4.86
C ASN A 101 -25.05 -1.81 -3.81
N VAL A 102 -24.39 -1.51 -2.72
CA VAL A 102 -23.99 -2.47 -1.69
C VAL A 102 -24.63 -2.10 -0.36
N SER A 103 -25.28 -3.06 0.29
CA SER A 103 -25.87 -2.87 1.62
C SER A 103 -24.85 -3.02 2.74
N ASP A 104 -25.07 -2.36 3.87
CA ASP A 104 -24.32 -2.61 5.10
C ASP A 104 -24.48 -4.07 5.59
N ALA A 105 -25.54 -4.77 5.20
CA ALA A 105 -25.73 -6.19 5.49
C ALA A 105 -24.71 -7.12 4.78
N LEU A 106 -23.77 -6.56 4.01
CA LEU A 106 -22.56 -7.28 3.57
C LEU A 106 -21.72 -7.75 4.77
N PHE A 107 -21.74 -7.00 5.87
CA PHE A 107 -21.14 -7.35 7.15
C PHE A 107 -22.21 -7.70 8.18
N SER A 108 -21.81 -8.47 9.20
CA SER A 108 -22.68 -8.75 10.35
C SER A 108 -23.04 -7.46 11.11
N PRO A 109 -24.16 -7.43 11.82
CA PRO A 109 -24.51 -6.31 12.69
C PRO A 109 -23.43 -6.03 13.74
N GLU A 110 -22.76 -7.05 14.23
CA GLU A 110 -21.68 -6.98 15.21
C GLU A 110 -20.48 -6.19 14.64
N LEU A 111 -20.02 -6.52 13.43
CA LEU A 111 -18.92 -5.80 12.78
C LEU A 111 -19.33 -4.35 12.46
N ASN A 112 -20.52 -4.15 11.92
CA ASN A 112 -21.03 -2.81 11.60
C ASN A 112 -21.17 -1.90 12.82
N ALA A 113 -21.42 -2.45 14.02
CA ALA A 113 -21.48 -1.68 15.25
C ALA A 113 -20.13 -1.08 15.65
N HIS A 114 -19.03 -1.69 15.23
CA HIS A 114 -17.65 -1.23 15.49
C HIS A 114 -17.10 -0.31 14.39
N LEU A 115 -17.80 -0.17 13.26
CA LEU A 115 -17.36 0.69 12.16
C LEU A 115 -18.08 2.04 12.19
N PRO A 116 -17.35 3.17 12.03
CA PRO A 116 -17.98 4.45 11.74
C PRO A 116 -18.88 4.35 10.49
N GLY A 117 -19.98 5.10 10.44
CA GLY A 117 -20.93 5.04 9.32
C GLY A 117 -20.28 5.21 7.94
N ALA A 118 -19.31 6.12 7.81
CA ALA A 118 -18.56 6.35 6.57
C ALA A 118 -17.54 5.23 6.23
N SER A 119 -17.34 4.25 7.11
CA SER A 119 -16.49 3.07 6.87
C SER A 119 -17.30 1.80 6.61
N ARG A 120 -18.63 1.90 6.58
CA ARG A 120 -19.51 0.79 6.27
C ARG A 120 -19.56 0.51 4.77
N PRO A 121 -19.92 -0.71 4.36
CA PRO A 121 -19.93 -1.10 2.96
C PRO A 121 -20.72 -0.14 2.06
N SER A 122 -21.95 0.23 2.44
CA SER A 122 -22.76 1.14 1.62
C SER A 122 -22.05 2.48 1.37
N ALA A 123 -21.44 3.08 2.40
CA ALA A 123 -20.75 4.36 2.26
C ALA A 123 -19.46 4.28 1.40
N ILE A 124 -18.82 3.10 1.34
CA ILE A 124 -17.56 2.92 0.60
C ILE A 124 -17.81 2.53 -0.86
N TYR A 125 -18.78 1.68 -1.11
CA TYR A 125 -19.02 1.13 -2.45
C TYR A 125 -20.03 1.92 -3.26
N ASP A 126 -21.13 2.38 -2.64
CA ASP A 126 -22.25 2.95 -3.37
C ASP A 126 -21.86 4.14 -4.22
N GLY A 127 -22.40 4.16 -5.43
CA GLY A 127 -22.15 5.22 -6.38
C GLY A 127 -20.79 5.16 -7.09
N THR A 128 -19.89 4.22 -6.74
CA THR A 128 -18.65 4.03 -7.51
C THR A 128 -18.93 3.28 -8.82
N SER A 129 -18.14 3.56 -9.86
CA SER A 129 -18.33 3.00 -11.21
C SER A 129 -17.88 1.55 -11.38
N GLY A 130 -17.57 0.86 -10.29
CA GLY A 130 -17.12 -0.53 -10.28
C GLY A 130 -16.19 -0.83 -9.12
N PHE A 131 -15.57 -2.02 -9.15
CA PHE A 131 -14.72 -2.54 -8.09
C PHE A 131 -13.26 -2.09 -8.19
N SER A 132 -12.52 -2.27 -7.12
CA SER A 132 -11.09 -1.97 -7.04
C SER A 132 -10.26 -2.67 -8.12
N PRO A 133 -9.31 -1.98 -8.79
CA PRO A 133 -8.37 -2.63 -9.71
C PRO A 133 -7.35 -3.51 -8.99
N MET A 134 -7.29 -3.43 -7.66
CA MET A 134 -6.35 -4.18 -6.83
C MET A 134 -7.02 -4.99 -5.73
N GLY A 135 -8.33 -4.90 -5.60
CA GLY A 135 -9.08 -5.64 -4.59
C GLY A 135 -8.95 -7.15 -4.77
N PRO A 136 -8.97 -7.92 -3.67
CA PRO A 136 -8.94 -9.37 -3.76
C PRO A 136 -10.27 -9.91 -4.29
N ILE A 137 -10.18 -11.00 -5.07
CA ILE A 137 -11.32 -11.86 -5.36
C ILE A 137 -11.34 -12.94 -4.28
N MET A 138 -12.52 -13.24 -3.77
CA MET A 138 -12.70 -14.17 -2.65
C MET A 138 -13.75 -15.23 -2.98
N PHE A 139 -13.34 -16.48 -2.80
CA PHE A 139 -14.20 -17.65 -2.92
C PHE A 139 -14.22 -18.40 -1.59
N GLU A 140 -15.40 -18.74 -1.12
CA GLU A 140 -15.55 -19.63 0.02
C GLU A 140 -15.70 -21.06 -0.49
N VAL A 141 -14.84 -21.96 0.02
CA VAL A 141 -14.85 -23.39 -0.34
C VAL A 141 -15.27 -24.19 0.89
N PRO A 142 -16.49 -24.73 0.93
CA PRO A 142 -17.00 -25.48 2.07
C PRO A 142 -16.46 -26.93 2.06
N ALA A 143 -15.15 -27.08 2.11
CA ALA A 143 -14.48 -28.38 2.11
C ALA A 143 -13.10 -28.27 2.76
N ALA A 144 -12.60 -29.39 3.29
CA ALA A 144 -11.21 -29.49 3.75
C ALA A 144 -10.26 -29.35 2.55
N LEU A 145 -9.56 -28.22 2.49
CA LEU A 145 -8.81 -27.79 1.31
C LEU A 145 -7.35 -28.25 1.34
N ASP A 146 -6.90 -28.90 0.28
CA ASP A 146 -5.49 -29.06 -0.02
C ASP A 146 -4.91 -27.70 -0.47
N ARG A 147 -4.21 -27.03 0.44
CA ARG A 147 -3.67 -25.69 0.23
C ARG A 147 -2.63 -25.62 -0.88
N GLU A 148 -1.87 -26.70 -1.11
CA GLU A 148 -0.88 -26.77 -2.18
C GLU A 148 -1.56 -26.76 -3.56
N SER A 149 -2.74 -27.36 -3.66
CA SER A 149 -3.51 -27.41 -4.90
C SER A 149 -3.98 -26.02 -5.39
N ILE A 150 -4.00 -25.01 -4.52
CA ILE A 150 -4.30 -23.60 -4.91
C ILE A 150 -3.30 -23.12 -5.96
N GLN A 151 -2.04 -23.52 -5.84
CA GLN A 151 -0.95 -23.15 -6.76
C GLN A 151 -0.89 -24.02 -8.01
N ALA A 152 -1.70 -25.07 -8.10
CA ALA A 152 -1.72 -25.93 -9.27
C ALA A 152 -2.25 -25.16 -10.48
N ARG A 153 -1.72 -25.53 -11.65
CA ARG A 153 -2.11 -24.89 -12.90
C ARG A 153 -3.61 -25.00 -13.11
N ASP A 154 -4.22 -23.87 -13.42
CA ASP A 154 -5.65 -23.73 -13.73
C ASP A 154 -6.60 -24.05 -12.54
N SER A 155 -6.13 -24.14 -11.29
CA SER A 155 -7.00 -24.29 -10.12
C SER A 155 -7.85 -23.06 -9.89
N VAL A 156 -7.24 -21.89 -10.02
CA VAL A 156 -7.90 -20.58 -9.98
C VAL A 156 -7.49 -19.81 -11.22
N VAL A 157 -8.45 -19.29 -11.95
CA VAL A 157 -8.19 -18.52 -13.19
C VAL A 157 -9.01 -17.25 -13.18
N VAL A 158 -8.35 -16.15 -13.54
CA VAL A 158 -8.98 -14.85 -13.79
C VAL A 158 -8.62 -14.40 -15.19
N PHE A 159 -9.59 -13.92 -15.94
CA PHE A 159 -9.37 -13.44 -17.31
C PHE A 159 -10.24 -12.24 -17.65
N ASN A 160 -9.76 -11.40 -18.56
CA ASN A 160 -10.53 -10.29 -19.10
C ASN A 160 -11.68 -10.85 -19.96
N ALA A 161 -12.92 -10.48 -19.66
CA ALA A 161 -14.10 -11.03 -20.30
C ALA A 161 -14.20 -10.67 -21.80
N ARG A 162 -13.62 -9.53 -22.21
CA ARG A 162 -13.63 -9.06 -23.59
C ARG A 162 -12.60 -9.79 -24.46
N THR A 163 -11.37 -9.91 -23.94
CA THR A 163 -10.24 -10.47 -24.72
C THR A 163 -10.04 -11.96 -24.52
N GLY A 164 -10.48 -12.52 -23.38
CA GLY A 164 -10.15 -13.87 -22.95
C GLY A 164 -8.72 -14.00 -22.38
N GLU A 165 -7.97 -12.92 -22.30
CA GLU A 165 -6.59 -12.92 -21.80
C GLU A 165 -6.57 -13.18 -20.30
N ARG A 166 -5.74 -14.13 -19.88
CA ARG A 166 -5.57 -14.49 -18.47
C ARG A 166 -4.73 -13.45 -17.75
N VAL A 167 -5.14 -13.13 -16.52
CA VAL A 167 -4.42 -12.22 -15.62
C VAL A 167 -3.43 -13.01 -14.76
N ALA A 168 -2.24 -12.47 -14.58
CA ALA A 168 -1.30 -12.97 -13.59
C ALA A 168 -1.84 -12.69 -12.17
N ILE A 169 -2.02 -13.74 -11.38
CA ILE A 169 -2.62 -13.68 -10.04
C ILE A 169 -1.71 -14.29 -8.98
N GLN A 170 -1.97 -13.92 -7.74
CA GLN A 170 -1.52 -14.62 -6.54
C GLN A 170 -2.78 -15.17 -5.85
N ALA A 171 -2.98 -16.48 -5.92
CA ALA A 171 -4.03 -17.16 -5.20
C ALA A 171 -3.46 -17.79 -3.93
N GLN A 172 -4.17 -17.67 -2.81
CA GLN A 172 -3.73 -18.19 -1.52
C GLN A 172 -4.92 -18.52 -0.63
N HIS A 173 -4.70 -19.44 0.30
CA HIS A 173 -5.61 -19.62 1.43
C HIS A 173 -5.55 -18.37 2.31
N ASP A 174 -6.68 -17.85 2.75
CA ASP A 174 -6.68 -16.71 3.65
C ASP A 174 -6.31 -17.15 5.06
N ALA A 175 -5.13 -16.78 5.51
CA ALA A 175 -4.64 -17.12 6.85
C ALA A 175 -5.42 -16.43 7.98
N LEU A 176 -6.07 -15.30 7.68
CA LEU A 176 -6.93 -14.58 8.65
C LEU A 176 -8.31 -15.24 8.79
N ALA A 177 -8.73 -15.99 7.76
CA ALA A 177 -9.97 -16.77 7.75
C ALA A 177 -9.81 -18.15 8.41
N TYR A 178 -8.70 -18.38 9.09
CA TYR A 178 -8.37 -19.66 9.66
C TYR A 178 -9.09 -19.84 11.00
N ASP A 179 -10.13 -20.66 10.98
CA ASP A 179 -10.72 -21.29 12.15
C ASP A 179 -10.59 -22.81 11.96
N ASP A 180 -9.79 -23.46 12.80
CA ASP A 180 -9.61 -24.92 12.76
C ASP A 180 -10.92 -25.68 13.01
N GLU A 181 -11.92 -25.04 13.61
CA GLU A 181 -13.21 -25.63 13.96
C GLU A 181 -14.26 -25.43 12.86
N VAL A 182 -14.07 -24.47 11.92
CA VAL A 182 -15.00 -24.21 10.83
C VAL A 182 -14.49 -24.85 9.54
N SER A 183 -15.30 -25.70 8.93
CA SER A 183 -14.98 -26.42 7.69
C SER A 183 -14.99 -25.53 6.43
N THR A 184 -15.06 -24.21 6.58
CA THR A 184 -15.07 -23.26 5.48
C THR A 184 -13.71 -22.63 5.29
N ASN A 185 -13.21 -22.63 4.04
CA ASN A 185 -11.95 -22.04 3.67
C ASN A 185 -12.18 -20.90 2.68
N VAL A 186 -11.52 -19.76 2.88
CA VAL A 186 -11.53 -18.66 1.90
C VAL A 186 -10.29 -18.75 1.02
N VAL A 187 -10.48 -18.85 -0.28
CA VAL A 187 -9.42 -18.67 -1.29
C VAL A 187 -9.44 -17.21 -1.71
N LYS A 188 -8.38 -16.50 -1.38
CA LYS A 188 -8.18 -15.09 -1.71
C LYS A 188 -7.24 -14.96 -2.90
N VAL A 189 -7.64 -14.18 -3.90
CA VAL A 189 -6.95 -14.05 -5.18
C VAL A 189 -6.66 -12.58 -5.46
N TRP A 190 -5.39 -12.24 -5.48
CA TRP A 190 -4.92 -10.89 -5.78
C TRP A 190 -4.39 -10.79 -7.20
N PRO A 191 -4.64 -9.71 -7.95
CA PRO A 191 -3.93 -9.46 -9.19
C PRO A 191 -2.46 -9.15 -8.89
N ARG A 192 -1.54 -9.72 -9.65
CA ARG A 192 -0.11 -9.38 -9.55
C ARG A 192 0.20 -8.03 -10.20
N VAL A 193 -0.51 -7.71 -11.28
CA VAL A 193 -0.62 -6.38 -11.86
C VAL A 193 -2.05 -5.91 -11.62
N THR A 194 -2.30 -4.61 -11.65
CA THR A 194 -3.67 -4.09 -11.55
C THR A 194 -4.56 -4.65 -12.67
N PHE A 195 -5.81 -4.94 -12.35
CA PHE A 195 -6.82 -5.10 -13.38
C PHE A 195 -6.91 -3.81 -14.21
N GLN A 196 -7.23 -3.94 -15.48
CA GLN A 196 -7.40 -2.78 -16.35
C GLN A 196 -8.67 -2.01 -15.96
N TRP A 197 -8.54 -0.70 -15.83
CA TRP A 197 -9.64 0.17 -15.47
C TRP A 197 -10.79 0.10 -16.48
N GLY A 198 -12.02 0.08 -15.99
CA GLY A 198 -13.23 0.01 -16.81
C GLY A 198 -13.52 -1.35 -17.44
N GLU A 199 -12.62 -2.32 -17.36
CA GLU A 199 -12.80 -3.64 -17.96
C GLU A 199 -13.53 -4.61 -17.03
N ARG A 200 -14.22 -5.58 -17.65
CA ARG A 200 -14.89 -6.66 -16.91
C ARG A 200 -14.03 -7.93 -16.92
N TYR A 201 -14.02 -8.59 -15.77
CA TYR A 201 -13.28 -9.82 -15.53
C TYR A 201 -14.22 -10.95 -15.11
N VAL A 202 -13.82 -12.17 -15.43
CA VAL A 202 -14.41 -13.40 -14.91
C VAL A 202 -13.36 -14.14 -14.11
N ALA A 203 -13.75 -14.60 -12.93
CA ALA A 203 -12.92 -15.39 -12.04
C ALA A 203 -13.60 -16.74 -11.77
N ILE A 204 -12.83 -17.82 -11.82
CA ILE A 204 -13.34 -19.18 -11.63
C ILE A 204 -12.42 -20.00 -10.72
N ILE A 205 -13.02 -20.89 -9.96
CA ILE A 205 -12.37 -22.06 -9.38
C ILE A 205 -12.71 -23.27 -10.28
N THR A 206 -11.69 -24.10 -10.56
CA THR A 206 -11.86 -25.31 -11.37
C THR A 206 -11.65 -26.57 -10.53
N ASP A 207 -11.80 -27.74 -11.16
CA ASP A 207 -11.49 -29.05 -10.61
C ASP A 207 -9.99 -29.28 -10.32
N GLY A 208 -9.12 -28.34 -10.68
CA GLY A 208 -7.72 -28.29 -10.29
C GLY A 208 -7.54 -28.05 -8.80
N LEU A 209 -8.47 -27.32 -8.16
CA LEU A 209 -8.48 -27.14 -6.72
C LEU A 209 -8.99 -28.43 -6.05
N LYS A 210 -8.21 -28.94 -5.07
CA LYS A 210 -8.43 -30.24 -4.45
C LYS A 210 -8.78 -30.12 -2.97
N GLN A 211 -9.52 -31.14 -2.52
CA GLN A 211 -9.70 -31.44 -1.10
C GLN A 211 -8.50 -32.22 -0.56
N THR A 212 -8.37 -32.32 0.76
CA THR A 212 -7.28 -33.07 1.43
C THR A 212 -7.28 -34.57 1.10
N ASP A 213 -8.38 -35.12 0.58
CA ASP A 213 -8.48 -36.49 0.08
C ASP A 213 -8.07 -36.65 -1.40
N GLY A 214 -7.61 -35.54 -2.04
CA GLY A 214 -7.21 -35.51 -3.44
C GLY A 214 -8.35 -35.39 -4.45
N GLN A 215 -9.62 -35.40 -4.01
CA GLN A 215 -10.75 -35.17 -4.89
C GLN A 215 -10.88 -33.70 -5.26
N PRO A 216 -11.43 -33.33 -6.43
CA PRO A 216 -11.78 -31.96 -6.73
C PRO A 216 -12.72 -31.37 -5.66
N VAL A 217 -12.61 -30.07 -5.39
CA VAL A 217 -13.61 -29.38 -4.59
C VAL A 217 -15.00 -29.54 -5.23
N PRO A 218 -16.09 -29.61 -4.43
CA PRO A 218 -17.43 -29.84 -4.95
C PRO A 218 -17.89 -28.69 -5.85
N HIS A 219 -18.81 -28.98 -6.74
CA HIS A 219 -19.49 -27.94 -7.51
C HIS A 219 -20.36 -27.10 -6.57
N GLU A 220 -20.37 -25.78 -6.78
CA GLU A 220 -21.38 -24.93 -6.18
C GLU A 220 -22.75 -25.24 -6.79
N MET A 221 -23.63 -25.81 -5.99
CA MET A 221 -24.93 -26.32 -6.49
C MET A 221 -25.84 -25.21 -7.01
N LYS A 222 -25.76 -23.99 -6.48
CA LYS A 222 -26.53 -22.86 -7.01
C LYS A 222 -26.08 -22.48 -8.42
N LEU A 223 -24.78 -22.59 -8.73
CA LEU A 223 -24.23 -22.40 -10.07
C LEU A 223 -24.69 -23.52 -11.00
N VAL A 224 -24.68 -24.79 -10.56
CA VAL A 224 -25.19 -25.92 -11.34
C VAL A 224 -26.67 -25.70 -11.65
N ASN A 225 -27.48 -25.36 -10.66
CA ASN A 225 -28.90 -25.08 -10.85
C ASN A 225 -29.14 -23.88 -11.79
N ALA A 226 -28.29 -22.85 -11.72
CA ALA A 226 -28.35 -21.71 -12.64
C ALA A 226 -28.06 -22.15 -14.09
N LEU A 227 -27.04 -22.98 -14.32
CA LEU A 227 -26.68 -23.46 -15.66
C LEU A 227 -27.78 -24.32 -16.32
N PHE A 228 -28.48 -25.12 -15.54
CA PHE A 228 -29.51 -26.08 -16.01
C PHE A 228 -30.94 -25.61 -15.76
N GLY A 229 -31.14 -24.41 -15.21
CA GLY A 229 -32.43 -23.82 -14.91
C GLY A 229 -33.24 -23.37 -16.13
N ASP A 230 -34.36 -22.68 -15.87
CA ASP A 230 -35.16 -22.06 -16.92
C ASP A 230 -34.30 -21.14 -17.80
N PRO A 231 -34.21 -21.39 -19.11
CA PRO A 231 -33.37 -20.56 -20.02
C PRO A 231 -33.80 -19.08 -20.09
N ASN A 232 -34.98 -18.75 -19.63
CA ASN A 232 -35.47 -17.37 -19.59
C ASN A 232 -35.13 -16.67 -18.27
N ALA A 233 -34.80 -17.40 -17.22
CA ALA A 233 -34.39 -16.82 -15.94
C ALA A 233 -33.11 -15.97 -16.07
N PRO A 234 -33.06 -14.78 -15.46
CA PRO A 234 -31.87 -13.90 -15.56
C PRO A 234 -30.59 -14.59 -15.11
N LEU A 235 -30.63 -15.36 -14.02
CA LEU A 235 -29.47 -16.07 -13.47
C LEU A 235 -28.95 -17.17 -14.43
N THR A 236 -29.87 -17.89 -15.12
CA THR A 236 -29.50 -18.88 -16.13
C THR A 236 -28.86 -18.23 -17.35
N LYS A 237 -29.40 -17.11 -17.82
CA LYS A 237 -28.79 -16.33 -18.90
C LYS A 237 -27.39 -15.84 -18.54
N TRP A 238 -27.22 -15.31 -17.33
CA TRP A 238 -25.94 -14.89 -16.79
C TRP A 238 -24.95 -16.07 -16.75
N ALA A 239 -25.31 -17.19 -16.13
CA ALA A 239 -24.43 -18.34 -15.96
C ALA A 239 -23.95 -18.92 -17.31
N ARG A 240 -24.87 -19.07 -18.28
CA ARG A 240 -24.57 -19.58 -19.63
C ARG A 240 -23.68 -18.60 -20.42
N ALA A 241 -23.88 -17.30 -20.28
CA ALA A 241 -23.03 -16.30 -20.91
C ALA A 241 -21.58 -16.38 -20.35
N ARG A 242 -21.42 -16.50 -19.03
CA ARG A 242 -20.10 -16.68 -18.41
C ARG A 242 -19.44 -17.99 -18.80
N GLN A 243 -20.21 -19.09 -18.85
CA GLN A 243 -19.72 -20.38 -19.34
C GLN A 243 -19.16 -20.29 -20.78
N ALA A 244 -19.83 -19.56 -21.67
CA ALA A 244 -19.36 -19.31 -23.03
C ALA A 244 -18.07 -18.47 -23.05
N GLU A 245 -17.93 -17.49 -22.16
CA GLU A 245 -16.69 -16.70 -22.01
C GLU A 245 -15.52 -17.55 -21.47
N VAL A 246 -15.77 -18.44 -20.52
CA VAL A 246 -14.78 -19.41 -20.02
C VAL A 246 -14.29 -20.32 -21.15
N ALA A 247 -15.20 -20.83 -21.98
CA ALA A 247 -14.83 -21.61 -23.17
C ALA A 247 -13.99 -20.81 -24.16
N LYS A 248 -14.35 -19.54 -24.40
CA LYS A 248 -13.59 -18.62 -25.26
C LYS A 248 -12.18 -18.34 -24.70
N ALA A 249 -12.03 -18.33 -23.38
CA ALA A 249 -10.71 -18.20 -22.73
C ALA A 249 -9.87 -19.50 -22.76
N GLY A 250 -10.34 -20.53 -23.48
CA GLY A 250 -9.64 -21.80 -23.64
C GLY A 250 -9.69 -22.72 -22.43
N ILE A 251 -10.72 -22.59 -21.60
CA ILE A 251 -10.96 -23.44 -20.41
C ILE A 251 -12.21 -24.27 -20.67
N ASP A 252 -12.11 -25.58 -20.39
CA ASP A 252 -13.28 -26.46 -20.46
C ASP A 252 -14.32 -26.07 -19.41
N PRO A 253 -15.54 -25.64 -19.80
CA PRO A 253 -16.59 -25.26 -18.86
C PRO A 253 -17.01 -26.36 -17.88
N ALA A 254 -16.82 -27.64 -18.21
CA ALA A 254 -17.11 -28.76 -17.32
C ALA A 254 -16.22 -28.78 -16.07
N ARG A 255 -15.09 -28.11 -16.12
CA ARG A 255 -14.14 -27.99 -15.00
C ARG A 255 -14.56 -26.96 -13.94
N ILE A 256 -15.51 -26.07 -14.24
CA ILE A 256 -15.91 -24.97 -13.34
C ILE A 256 -16.54 -25.55 -12.06
N ARG A 257 -16.06 -25.07 -10.91
CA ARG A 257 -16.61 -25.37 -9.57
C ARG A 257 -17.34 -24.16 -8.99
N GLN A 258 -16.75 -22.99 -9.08
CA GLN A 258 -17.33 -21.70 -8.68
C GLN A 258 -16.98 -20.64 -9.71
N MET A 259 -17.77 -19.57 -9.77
CA MET A 259 -17.60 -18.51 -10.76
C MET A 259 -18.16 -17.19 -10.24
N THR A 260 -17.50 -16.08 -10.56
CA THR A 260 -18.01 -14.72 -10.41
C THR A 260 -17.55 -13.86 -11.57
N ASP A 261 -18.23 -12.75 -11.83
CA ASP A 261 -17.74 -11.69 -12.71
C ASP A 261 -17.89 -10.33 -12.03
N PHE A 262 -17.00 -9.40 -12.41
CA PHE A 262 -16.98 -8.04 -11.86
C PHE A 262 -16.41 -7.07 -12.87
N THR A 263 -16.79 -5.80 -12.73
CA THR A 263 -16.31 -4.68 -13.54
C THR A 263 -15.44 -3.77 -12.69
N VAL A 264 -14.25 -3.44 -13.18
CA VAL A 264 -13.32 -2.52 -12.50
C VAL A 264 -13.80 -1.09 -12.70
N ARG A 265 -13.68 -0.27 -11.65
CA ARG A 265 -14.05 1.15 -11.67
C ARG A 265 -13.22 1.96 -12.68
N ASP A 266 -13.65 3.19 -12.97
CA ASP A 266 -12.95 4.11 -13.85
C ASP A 266 -11.79 4.81 -13.14
N GLN A 267 -10.64 4.96 -13.84
CA GLN A 267 -9.44 5.59 -13.28
C GLN A 267 -9.61 7.10 -13.09
N ALA A 268 -10.18 7.78 -14.07
CA ALA A 268 -10.32 9.23 -13.99
C ALA A 268 -11.26 9.65 -12.87
N GLU A 269 -12.39 8.93 -12.70
CA GLU A 269 -13.31 9.11 -11.59
C GLU A 269 -12.60 8.85 -10.24
N THR A 270 -11.80 7.79 -10.15
CA THR A 270 -11.09 7.42 -8.92
C THR A 270 -10.03 8.46 -8.53
N ALA A 271 -9.30 8.99 -9.50
CA ALA A 271 -8.23 9.97 -9.25
C ALA A 271 -8.74 11.40 -9.05
N ALA A 272 -9.97 11.71 -9.48
CA ALA A 272 -10.51 13.07 -9.52
C ALA A 272 -10.44 13.82 -8.18
N PRO A 273 -10.76 13.22 -7.01
CA PRO A 273 -10.69 13.93 -5.73
C PRO A 273 -9.27 14.41 -5.41
N ILE A 274 -8.25 13.57 -5.63
CA ILE A 274 -6.85 13.94 -5.36
C ILE A 274 -6.33 14.93 -6.41
N LYS A 275 -6.74 14.81 -7.67
CA LYS A 275 -6.41 15.83 -8.68
C LYS A 275 -6.95 17.20 -8.30
N GLY A 276 -8.20 17.28 -7.80
CA GLY A 276 -8.76 18.53 -7.29
C GLY A 276 -7.97 19.10 -6.12
N ILE A 277 -7.49 18.26 -5.20
CA ILE A 277 -6.62 18.66 -4.09
C ILE A 277 -5.26 19.17 -4.63
N ILE A 278 -4.67 18.51 -5.63
CA ILE A 278 -3.42 18.96 -6.26
C ILE A 278 -3.62 20.34 -6.87
N ASP A 279 -4.67 20.54 -7.67
CA ASP A 279 -4.97 21.83 -8.30
C ASP A 279 -5.13 22.93 -7.25
N GLU A 280 -5.81 22.65 -6.13
CA GLU A 280 -5.97 23.57 -5.00
C GLU A 280 -4.61 23.90 -4.36
N ILE A 281 -3.76 22.91 -4.08
CA ILE A 281 -2.43 23.10 -3.50
C ILE A 281 -1.56 23.98 -4.41
N TRP A 282 -1.56 23.72 -5.73
CA TRP A 282 -0.74 24.47 -6.69
C TRP A 282 -1.32 25.86 -7.06
N SER A 283 -2.54 26.19 -6.61
CA SER A 283 -3.13 27.52 -6.80
C SER A 283 -2.54 28.62 -5.89
N GLY A 284 -1.75 28.26 -4.87
CA GLY A 284 -1.20 29.20 -3.90
C GLY A 284 0.11 28.76 -3.27
N ASP A 285 0.59 29.55 -2.33
CA ASP A 285 1.76 29.26 -1.53
C ASP A 285 1.38 28.50 -0.26
N VAL A 286 2.32 27.74 0.29
CA VAL A 286 2.14 27.02 1.55
C VAL A 286 2.85 27.78 2.67
N PRO A 287 2.14 28.37 3.65
CA PRO A 287 2.75 29.08 4.76
C PRO A 287 3.64 28.18 5.63
N ILE A 288 4.75 28.74 6.10
CA ILE A 288 5.63 28.12 7.08
C ILE A 288 5.83 29.02 8.30
N ARG A 289 6.28 28.44 9.42
CA ARG A 289 6.78 29.15 10.60
C ARG A 289 8.15 28.60 10.94
N ILE A 290 9.08 29.47 11.29
CA ILE A 290 10.39 29.10 11.79
C ILE A 290 10.35 29.23 13.31
N ASN A 291 10.52 28.11 14.02
CA ASN A 291 10.46 28.06 15.48
C ASN A 291 11.85 28.20 16.09
N ALA A 292 12.87 27.57 15.48
CA ALA A 292 14.25 27.64 15.92
C ALA A 292 15.22 27.55 14.73
N VAL A 293 16.40 28.14 14.89
CA VAL A 293 17.53 28.01 13.96
C VAL A 293 18.75 27.61 14.76
N HIS A 294 19.42 26.56 14.32
CA HIS A 294 20.59 25.98 14.94
C HIS A 294 21.82 26.17 14.03
N ASP A 295 22.88 26.73 14.56
CA ASP A 295 24.15 26.83 13.86
C ASP A 295 24.84 25.47 13.86
N LEU A 296 25.22 24.99 12.68
CA LEU A 296 25.90 23.71 12.47
C LEU A 296 27.30 23.89 11.84
N HIS A 297 27.87 25.10 11.84
CA HIS A 297 29.18 25.37 11.26
C HIS A 297 30.28 24.46 11.83
N GLY A 298 31.01 23.82 10.93
CA GLY A 298 32.09 22.89 11.30
C GLY A 298 31.61 21.46 11.62
N VAL A 299 30.33 21.17 11.44
CA VAL A 299 29.79 19.83 11.58
C VAL A 299 29.50 19.27 10.19
N ALA A 300 30.34 18.38 9.67
CA ALA A 300 30.12 17.53 8.50
C ALA A 300 29.47 18.25 7.28
N GLU A 301 30.07 19.34 6.80
CA GLU A 301 29.59 20.13 5.63
C GLU A 301 28.17 20.74 5.81
N MET A 302 27.65 20.80 7.03
CA MET A 302 26.41 21.48 7.35
C MET A 302 26.63 22.95 7.71
N ASP A 303 25.68 23.81 7.37
CA ASP A 303 25.69 25.23 7.70
C ASP A 303 24.77 25.53 8.88
N TYR A 304 23.49 25.26 8.72
CA TYR A 304 22.49 25.46 9.77
C TYR A 304 21.33 24.45 9.65
N ALA A 305 20.53 24.37 10.71
CA ALA A 305 19.26 23.66 10.67
C ALA A 305 18.11 24.54 11.19
N ILE A 306 16.92 24.26 10.71
CA ILE A 306 15.67 24.91 11.11
C ILE A 306 14.72 23.86 11.65
N GLU A 307 14.14 24.14 12.81
CA GLU A 307 12.91 23.52 13.28
C GLU A 307 11.75 24.47 12.95
N GLY A 308 10.76 23.98 12.21
CA GLY A 308 9.65 24.80 11.75
C GLY A 308 8.34 24.02 11.68
N GLU A 309 7.32 24.71 11.21
CA GLU A 309 5.99 24.15 10.93
C GLU A 309 5.52 24.64 9.57
N MET A 310 4.84 23.78 8.82
CA MET A 310 4.12 24.14 7.60
C MET A 310 2.62 23.99 7.79
N LEU A 311 1.83 24.80 7.12
CA LEU A 311 0.39 24.69 7.13
C LEU A 311 -0.07 23.60 6.17
N THR A 312 -0.70 22.55 6.70
CA THR A 312 -1.38 21.52 5.93
C THR A 312 -2.86 21.42 6.31
N TRP A 313 -3.55 20.39 5.86
CA TRP A 313 -4.95 20.14 6.18
C TRP A 313 -5.10 18.82 6.92
N GLN A 314 -5.92 18.81 7.98
CA GLN A 314 -6.39 17.57 8.59
C GLN A 314 -7.55 17.03 7.77
N LEU A 315 -7.30 15.93 7.06
CA LEU A 315 -8.30 15.24 6.23
C LEU A 315 -9.06 14.17 7.01
N ARG A 316 -8.57 13.79 8.18
CA ARG A 316 -9.19 12.75 8.99
C ARG A 316 -10.29 13.33 9.85
N ALA A 317 -11.51 12.85 9.64
CA ALA A 317 -12.67 13.14 10.48
C ALA A 317 -12.59 12.38 11.82
N PRO A 318 -13.43 12.72 12.81
CA PRO A 318 -13.60 11.90 14.02
C PRO A 318 -13.84 10.43 13.66
N GLY A 319 -13.24 9.51 14.43
CA GLY A 319 -13.28 8.08 14.13
C GLY A 319 -12.28 7.63 13.06
N GLY A 320 -11.39 8.52 12.56
CA GLY A 320 -10.32 8.19 11.64
C GLY A 320 -10.73 8.04 10.18
N VAL A 321 -11.96 8.38 9.85
CA VAL A 321 -12.45 8.31 8.46
C VAL A 321 -11.80 9.40 7.62
N MET A 322 -11.34 9.05 6.43
CA MET A 322 -10.80 10.01 5.47
C MET A 322 -11.92 10.81 4.81
N ASP A 323 -11.84 12.13 4.90
CA ASP A 323 -12.71 13.07 4.20
C ASP A 323 -11.86 13.99 3.31
N LEU A 324 -11.83 13.70 2.03
CA LEU A 324 -11.03 14.45 1.05
C LEU A 324 -11.53 15.88 0.81
N ASN A 325 -12.70 16.25 1.33
CA ASN A 325 -13.23 17.62 1.27
C ASN A 325 -12.87 18.44 2.51
N ARG A 326 -12.37 17.81 3.57
CA ARG A 326 -12.00 18.49 4.80
C ARG A 326 -10.76 19.36 4.59
N ARG A 327 -10.80 20.60 5.09
CA ARG A 327 -9.72 21.59 4.98
C ARG A 327 -9.39 22.20 6.33
N GLU A 328 -9.51 21.43 7.42
CA GLU A 328 -9.17 21.92 8.75
C GLU A 328 -7.66 22.21 8.82
N PRO A 329 -7.27 23.43 9.23
CA PRO A 329 -5.86 23.80 9.28
C PRO A 329 -5.09 22.93 10.29
N LEU A 330 -3.92 22.43 9.88
CA LEU A 330 -2.98 21.70 10.72
C LEU A 330 -1.57 22.25 10.53
N TRP A 331 -0.93 22.66 11.62
CA TRP A 331 0.49 23.02 11.60
C TRP A 331 1.33 21.77 11.82
N LEU A 332 2.06 21.35 10.79
CA LEU A 332 2.86 20.12 10.77
C LEU A 332 4.33 20.46 10.93
N LYS A 333 4.98 19.89 11.94
CA LYS A 333 6.40 20.11 12.23
C LYS A 333 7.28 19.56 11.10
N PHE A 334 8.32 20.33 10.76
CA PHE A 334 9.40 19.88 9.89
C PHE A 334 10.77 20.21 10.49
N ASP A 335 11.76 19.42 10.10
CA ASP A 335 13.17 19.72 10.30
C ASP A 335 13.82 19.94 8.94
N LEU A 336 14.59 21.01 8.80
CA LEU A 336 15.34 21.35 7.60
C LEU A 336 16.83 21.52 7.95
N MET A 337 17.71 20.86 7.22
CA MET A 337 19.16 21.08 7.25
C MET A 337 19.61 21.69 5.93
N VAL A 338 20.46 22.70 6.00
CA VAL A 338 21.07 23.38 4.84
C VAL A 338 22.57 23.14 4.85
N PRO A 339 23.18 22.68 3.73
CA PRO A 339 24.62 22.39 3.67
C PRO A 339 25.46 23.65 3.43
N THR A 340 26.75 23.60 3.79
CA THR A 340 27.73 24.65 3.53
C THR A 340 27.81 25.03 2.05
N ALA A 341 27.53 24.11 1.14
CA ALA A 341 27.49 24.38 -0.30
C ALA A 341 26.49 25.48 -0.68
N ALA A 342 25.46 25.73 0.14
CA ALA A 342 24.47 26.79 -0.08
C ALA A 342 25.08 28.20 -0.03
N ARG A 343 26.24 28.39 0.62
CA ARG A 343 26.98 29.65 0.61
C ARG A 343 27.49 30.08 -0.77
N HIS A 344 27.60 29.14 -1.69
CA HIS A 344 28.20 29.36 -3.00
C HIS A 344 27.23 29.23 -4.16
N ARG A 345 26.14 28.48 -3.96
CA ARG A 345 25.10 28.22 -4.96
C ARG A 345 23.81 27.78 -4.30
N GLN A 346 22.66 27.99 -4.92
CA GLN A 346 21.45 27.36 -4.49
C GLN A 346 21.60 25.82 -4.60
N VAL A 347 21.11 25.12 -3.57
CA VAL A 347 21.22 23.65 -3.49
C VAL A 347 19.88 22.99 -3.71
N PRO A 348 19.83 21.78 -4.32
CA PRO A 348 18.60 21.02 -4.45
C PRO A 348 18.07 20.58 -3.08
N VAL A 349 16.75 20.37 -2.99
CA VAL A 349 16.07 19.96 -1.76
C VAL A 349 15.70 18.48 -1.81
N TYR A 350 16.08 17.78 -0.75
CA TYR A 350 15.83 16.37 -0.54
C TYR A 350 14.76 16.19 0.54
N ILE A 351 13.63 15.61 0.16
CA ILE A 351 12.51 15.31 1.06
C ILE A 351 12.71 13.88 1.57
N SER A 352 12.82 13.70 2.89
CA SER A 352 13.06 12.41 3.53
C SER A 352 11.79 11.85 4.16
N GLY A 353 11.39 10.62 3.75
CA GLY A 353 10.29 9.86 4.34
C GLY A 353 10.81 8.80 5.32
N HIS A 354 10.43 8.91 6.59
CA HIS A 354 10.89 8.01 7.66
C HIS A 354 10.21 6.63 7.65
N SER A 355 10.88 5.65 8.28
CA SER A 355 10.42 4.27 8.43
C SER A 355 9.41 4.10 9.57
N LEU A 356 8.77 2.94 9.65
CA LEU A 356 7.86 2.56 10.74
C LEU A 356 8.57 2.68 12.11
N THR A 357 7.85 3.16 13.12
CA THR A 357 8.34 3.41 14.49
C THR A 357 9.39 4.49 14.66
N LEU A 358 9.81 5.12 13.56
CA LEU A 358 10.70 6.28 13.55
C LEU A 358 9.89 7.56 13.30
N ASP A 359 10.57 8.68 13.23
CA ASP A 359 9.97 9.99 12.98
C ASP A 359 10.89 10.84 12.08
N ARG A 360 10.59 12.14 11.89
CA ARG A 360 11.40 13.04 11.08
C ARG A 360 12.88 13.12 11.54
N ASN A 361 13.18 12.79 12.81
CA ASN A 361 14.57 12.76 13.30
C ASN A 361 15.40 11.67 12.61
N GLN A 362 14.79 10.66 11.98
CA GLN A 362 15.54 9.68 11.18
C GLN A 362 16.40 10.38 10.11
N ALA A 363 15.91 11.45 9.50
CA ALA A 363 16.65 12.21 8.50
C ALA A 363 17.95 12.78 9.04
N ARG A 364 18.00 13.12 10.34
CA ARG A 364 19.22 13.70 10.98
C ARG A 364 20.41 12.75 10.93
N ALA A 365 20.18 11.43 10.92
CA ALA A 365 21.25 10.43 10.80
C ALA A 365 21.99 10.50 9.46
N SER A 366 21.34 10.98 8.41
CA SER A 366 21.91 11.10 7.05
C SER A 366 22.29 12.54 6.68
N TRP A 367 22.05 13.52 7.54
CA TRP A 367 22.32 14.93 7.24
C TRP A 367 23.75 15.17 6.78
N GLY A 368 24.76 14.66 7.52
CA GLY A 368 26.16 14.87 7.17
C GLY A 368 26.54 14.31 5.80
N SER A 369 26.08 13.10 5.46
CA SER A 369 26.33 12.51 4.15
C SER A 369 25.63 13.27 3.03
N LEU A 370 24.36 13.62 3.22
CA LEU A 370 23.58 14.37 2.23
C LEU A 370 24.09 15.82 2.07
N ALA A 371 24.56 16.45 3.15
CA ALA A 371 25.22 17.75 3.09
C ALA A 371 26.51 17.68 2.24
N THR A 372 27.33 16.63 2.43
CA THR A 372 28.52 16.39 1.60
C THR A 372 28.17 16.16 0.13
N GLU A 373 27.03 15.53 -0.15
CA GLU A 373 26.50 15.39 -1.52
C GLU A 373 25.91 16.70 -2.07
N GLY A 374 25.69 17.71 -1.23
CA GLY A 374 25.22 19.05 -1.60
C GLY A 374 23.71 19.23 -1.58
N PHE A 375 22.98 18.46 -0.77
CA PHE A 375 21.52 18.59 -0.57
C PHE A 375 21.17 19.41 0.68
N ALA A 376 20.16 20.26 0.58
CA ALA A 376 19.34 20.60 1.73
C ALA A 376 18.35 19.44 2.00
N VAL A 377 18.11 19.11 3.27
CA VAL A 377 17.29 17.96 3.66
C VAL A 377 16.12 18.42 4.50
N ILE A 378 14.90 18.09 4.09
CA ILE A 378 13.68 18.38 4.84
C ILE A 378 12.90 17.11 5.14
N ALA A 379 12.34 17.01 6.35
CA ALA A 379 11.54 15.86 6.79
C ALA A 379 10.37 16.30 7.64
N ILE A 380 9.27 15.56 7.57
CA ILE A 380 8.05 15.71 8.38
C ILE A 380 7.71 14.41 9.08
N ASP A 381 6.92 14.49 10.16
CA ASP A 381 6.33 13.31 10.79
C ASP A 381 5.13 12.82 9.98
N GLN A 382 5.11 11.52 9.69
CA GLN A 382 3.95 10.87 9.09
C GLN A 382 2.84 10.69 10.14
N PRO A 383 1.58 10.49 9.72
CA PRO A 383 0.49 10.18 10.65
C PRO A 383 0.85 9.07 11.64
N HIS A 384 0.48 9.23 12.89
CA HIS A 384 0.75 8.31 14.01
C HIS A 384 2.22 8.10 14.39
N HIS A 385 3.12 9.00 13.95
CA HIS A 385 4.54 8.95 14.28
C HIS A 385 5.04 10.29 14.82
N GLY A 386 6.11 10.26 15.61
CA GLY A 386 6.76 11.43 16.15
C GLY A 386 5.81 12.36 16.91
N SER A 387 5.75 13.62 16.52
CA SER A 387 4.84 14.62 17.14
C SER A 387 3.35 14.37 16.84
N ARG A 388 3.01 13.36 16.04
CA ARG A 388 1.63 13.01 15.65
C ARG A 388 1.14 11.70 16.26
N VAL A 389 1.89 11.13 17.20
CA VAL A 389 1.43 9.96 17.98
C VAL A 389 0.26 10.41 18.86
N ARG A 390 -0.82 9.67 18.78
CA ARG A 390 -1.98 9.85 19.66
C ARG A 390 -1.88 8.87 20.82
N GLU A 391 -1.95 9.35 22.05
CA GLU A 391 -1.84 8.52 23.25
C GLU A 391 -2.93 7.44 23.32
N ASP A 392 -4.14 7.75 22.82
CA ASP A 392 -5.28 6.84 22.80
C ASP A 392 -5.21 5.76 21.70
N LEU A 393 -4.46 6.02 20.61
CA LEU A 393 -4.31 5.10 19.48
C LEU A 393 -2.97 4.36 19.49
N GLY A 394 -1.96 4.91 20.18
CA GLY A 394 -0.58 4.47 20.07
C GLY A 394 0.01 4.74 18.68
N ASP A 395 1.16 4.15 18.41
CA ASP A 395 1.72 4.14 17.06
C ASP A 395 1.05 3.08 16.17
N LEU A 396 1.42 3.03 14.90
CA LEU A 396 0.88 2.05 13.94
C LEU A 396 1.13 0.58 14.34
N THR A 397 1.98 0.31 15.33
CA THR A 397 2.20 -1.04 15.88
C THR A 397 1.07 -1.46 16.82
N SER A 398 0.24 -0.53 17.28
CA SER A 398 -0.89 -0.76 18.17
C SER A 398 -2.21 -1.07 17.44
N PHE A 399 -2.19 -1.79 16.34
CA PHE A 399 -3.38 -2.27 15.62
C PHE A 399 -4.27 -3.17 16.50
N GLN A 400 -4.94 -2.62 17.47
CA GLN A 400 -5.58 -3.44 18.49
C GLN A 400 -7.05 -3.73 18.26
N ALA A 401 -7.73 -3.06 17.32
CA ALA A 401 -9.16 -3.29 17.11
C ALA A 401 -9.60 -2.91 15.69
N THR A 402 -10.67 -3.53 15.21
CA THR A 402 -11.40 -3.14 14.00
C THR A 402 -11.80 -1.67 14.00
N GLU A 403 -12.02 -1.08 15.17
CA GLU A 403 -12.30 0.35 15.36
C GLU A 403 -11.18 1.28 14.87
N ARG A 404 -9.93 0.80 14.81
CA ARG A 404 -8.76 1.56 14.36
C ARG A 404 -8.43 1.39 12.88
N PHE A 405 -9.11 0.49 12.21
CA PHE A 405 -8.92 0.23 10.80
C PHE A 405 -9.12 1.45 9.90
N PRO A 406 -10.13 2.33 10.13
CA PRO A 406 -10.26 3.59 9.40
C PRO A 406 -9.04 4.51 9.55
N TRP A 407 -8.42 4.57 10.72
CA TRP A 407 -7.22 5.36 10.97
C TRP A 407 -6.03 4.89 10.14
N LEU A 408 -5.90 3.58 9.95
CA LEU A 408 -4.88 2.99 9.12
C LEU A 408 -5.07 3.39 7.65
N ILE A 409 -6.28 3.23 7.12
CA ILE A 409 -6.62 3.60 5.73
C ILE A 409 -6.36 5.08 5.48
N SER A 410 -6.82 5.93 6.39
CA SER A 410 -6.69 7.38 6.25
C SER A 410 -5.26 7.89 6.42
N ALA A 411 -4.39 7.13 7.08
CA ALA A 411 -2.98 7.52 7.26
C ALA A 411 -2.26 7.66 5.91
N GLY A 412 -2.51 6.76 4.95
CA GLY A 412 -1.95 6.85 3.60
C GLY A 412 -2.40 8.11 2.86
N GLY A 413 -3.70 8.42 2.89
CA GLY A 413 -4.24 9.62 2.25
C GLY A 413 -3.77 10.92 2.90
N GLN A 414 -3.70 10.95 4.23
CA GLN A 414 -3.16 12.10 4.95
C GLN A 414 -1.68 12.31 4.62
N SER A 415 -0.88 11.23 4.59
CA SER A 415 0.54 11.30 4.23
C SER A 415 0.74 11.81 2.79
N LEU A 416 -0.07 11.36 1.85
CA LEU A 416 -0.05 11.85 0.46
C LEU A 416 -0.21 13.37 0.40
N VAL A 417 -1.25 13.90 1.05
CA VAL A 417 -1.54 15.34 1.00
C VAL A 417 -0.49 16.15 1.77
N ASP A 418 0.00 15.65 2.90
CA ASP A 418 1.06 16.31 3.66
C ASP A 418 2.36 16.44 2.83
N HIS A 419 2.75 15.41 2.08
CA HIS A 419 3.93 15.46 1.20
C HIS A 419 3.69 16.36 -0.04
N LEU A 420 2.49 16.38 -0.62
CA LEU A 420 2.15 17.33 -1.69
C LEU A 420 2.26 18.78 -1.18
N ARG A 421 1.75 19.06 0.02
CA ARG A 421 1.87 20.38 0.68
C ARG A 421 3.33 20.71 0.99
N LEU A 422 4.12 19.71 1.44
CA LEU A 422 5.55 19.91 1.71
C LEU A 422 6.32 20.25 0.43
N LEU A 423 6.09 19.51 -0.66
CA LEU A 423 6.69 19.82 -1.96
C LEU A 423 6.35 21.25 -2.38
N ARG A 424 5.09 21.65 -2.28
CA ARG A 424 4.67 23.01 -2.62
C ARG A 424 5.29 24.06 -1.68
N ALA A 425 5.42 23.77 -0.38
CA ALA A 425 6.15 24.63 0.56
C ALA A 425 7.62 24.81 0.16
N VAL A 426 8.26 23.71 -0.26
CA VAL A 426 9.64 23.77 -0.77
C VAL A 426 9.73 24.67 -1.99
N GLU A 427 8.82 24.55 -2.94
CA GLU A 427 8.82 25.36 -4.18
C GLU A 427 8.59 26.85 -3.93
N THR A 428 7.81 27.22 -2.90
CA THR A 428 7.31 28.58 -2.76
C THR A 428 7.89 29.34 -1.57
N THR A 429 7.92 28.72 -0.40
CA THR A 429 8.26 29.43 0.85
C THR A 429 9.57 28.97 1.47
N VAL A 430 9.85 27.67 1.52
CA VAL A 430 11.10 27.13 2.09
C VAL A 430 12.30 27.56 1.23
N SER A 431 12.16 27.50 -0.10
CA SER A 431 13.23 27.93 -1.02
C SER A 431 13.56 29.43 -0.95
N GLN A 432 12.73 30.24 -0.32
CA GLN A 432 13.00 31.67 -0.13
C GLN A 432 13.85 31.95 1.13
N ILE A 433 14.19 30.95 1.91
CA ILE A 433 15.07 31.10 3.07
C ILE A 433 16.46 31.47 2.59
N ASP A 434 17.02 32.53 3.20
CA ASP A 434 18.32 33.13 2.89
C ASP A 434 19.01 33.44 4.23
N ARG A 435 19.99 32.60 4.63
CA ARG A 435 20.68 32.68 5.92
C ARG A 435 22.17 32.33 5.84
N THR A 436 22.70 32.10 4.66
CA THR A 436 24.12 31.70 4.48
C THR A 436 25.11 32.91 4.46
N GLY A 437 24.62 34.11 4.67
CA GLY A 437 25.44 35.28 4.85
C GLY A 437 26.24 35.28 6.18
N PRO A 438 27.17 36.24 6.37
CA PRO A 438 28.00 36.30 7.58
C PRO A 438 27.17 36.27 8.87
N SER A 439 27.55 35.40 9.80
CA SER A 439 26.84 35.20 11.09
C SER A 439 25.36 34.82 10.95
N GLY A 440 24.99 34.07 9.91
CA GLY A 440 23.64 33.60 9.69
C GLY A 440 22.66 34.68 9.22
N THR A 441 23.18 35.77 8.64
CA THR A 441 22.38 36.83 8.03
C THR A 441 22.05 36.49 6.58
N SER A 442 21.09 37.21 6.00
CA SER A 442 20.79 37.15 4.56
C SER A 442 21.95 37.73 3.75
N ASP A 443 22.30 37.08 2.64
CA ASP A 443 23.22 37.61 1.63
C ASP A 443 22.49 38.15 0.38
N GLY A 444 21.18 38.11 0.37
CA GLY A 444 20.29 38.55 -0.71
C GLY A 444 20.02 37.47 -1.75
N LYS A 445 20.41 36.21 -1.50
CA LYS A 445 20.17 35.06 -2.39
C LYS A 445 19.59 33.91 -1.60
N PRO A 446 18.48 33.35 -2.05
CA PRO A 446 17.94 32.13 -1.45
C PRO A 446 18.97 30.98 -1.43
N ASP A 447 18.98 30.23 -0.35
CA ASP A 447 19.95 29.13 -0.12
C ASP A 447 19.60 27.87 -0.91
N MET A 448 18.33 27.70 -1.28
CA MET A 448 17.82 26.48 -1.89
C MET A 448 17.17 26.73 -3.26
N ASP A 449 17.31 25.78 -4.16
CA ASP A 449 16.60 25.73 -5.45
C ASP A 449 15.32 24.88 -5.31
N GLY A 450 14.19 25.53 -5.05
CA GLY A 450 12.89 24.88 -4.92
C GLY A 450 12.38 24.24 -6.21
N SER A 451 12.98 24.50 -7.35
CA SER A 451 12.66 23.85 -8.62
C SER A 451 13.38 22.51 -8.81
N ARG A 452 14.33 22.18 -7.92
CA ARG A 452 15.11 20.93 -7.95
C ARG A 452 14.85 20.12 -6.69
N THR A 453 13.88 19.22 -6.78
CA THR A 453 13.37 18.48 -5.64
C THR A 453 13.50 16.98 -5.84
N SER A 454 13.87 16.28 -4.78
CA SER A 454 13.91 14.82 -4.76
C SER A 454 13.25 14.27 -3.51
N TYR A 455 12.72 13.06 -3.60
CA TYR A 455 12.14 12.31 -2.49
C TYR A 455 12.91 11.02 -2.26
N GLU A 456 13.16 10.68 -1.01
CA GLU A 456 13.58 9.33 -0.65
C GLU A 456 12.79 8.80 0.53
N GLY A 457 12.23 7.60 0.37
CA GLY A 457 11.55 6.87 1.42
C GLY A 457 12.03 5.43 1.52
N VAL A 458 12.13 4.94 2.75
CA VAL A 458 12.49 3.55 3.06
C VAL A 458 11.36 2.91 3.86
N SER A 459 11.01 1.65 3.56
CA SER A 459 9.98 0.90 4.29
C SER A 459 8.65 1.66 4.33
N LEU A 460 8.13 2.03 5.49
CA LEU A 460 6.90 2.84 5.58
C LEU A 460 7.01 4.12 4.75
N GLY A 461 8.15 4.85 4.81
CA GLY A 461 8.36 6.03 4.00
C GLY A 461 8.24 5.77 2.51
N ALA A 462 8.67 4.60 2.03
CA ALA A 462 8.48 4.20 0.64
C ALA A 462 7.04 3.81 0.34
N VAL A 463 6.35 3.09 1.24
CA VAL A 463 4.97 2.64 1.05
C VAL A 463 3.99 3.80 0.98
N VAL A 464 4.02 4.71 1.98
CA VAL A 464 3.09 5.85 2.02
C VAL A 464 3.57 7.03 1.19
N GLY A 465 4.87 7.09 0.87
CA GLY A 465 5.45 8.11 -0.02
C GLY A 465 5.25 7.79 -1.50
N MET A 466 5.07 6.53 -1.88
CA MET A 466 4.91 6.14 -3.27
C MET A 466 3.66 6.75 -3.95
N PRO A 467 2.47 6.82 -3.32
CA PRO A 467 1.36 7.58 -3.88
C PRO A 467 1.70 9.06 -4.14
N PHE A 468 2.45 9.70 -3.25
CA PHE A 468 2.96 11.05 -3.46
C PHE A 468 3.88 11.14 -4.68
N VAL A 469 4.86 10.24 -4.81
CA VAL A 469 5.77 10.20 -5.97
C VAL A 469 5.01 10.05 -7.28
N PHE A 470 3.92 9.26 -7.30
CA PHE A 470 3.11 9.05 -8.49
C PHE A 470 2.17 10.23 -8.81
N ALA A 471 1.72 10.96 -7.79
CA ALA A 471 0.76 12.05 -7.92
C ALA A 471 1.42 13.44 -8.04
N ALA A 472 2.67 13.61 -7.56
CA ALA A 472 3.35 14.89 -7.54
C ALA A 472 3.62 15.45 -8.95
N PRO A 473 3.10 16.64 -9.30
CA PRO A 473 3.24 17.17 -10.66
C PRO A 473 4.63 17.74 -10.95
N THR A 474 5.39 18.04 -9.93
CA THR A 474 6.61 18.87 -10.03
C THR A 474 7.85 18.23 -9.40
N LEU A 475 7.76 17.02 -8.86
CA LEU A 475 8.90 16.30 -8.30
C LEU A 475 9.86 15.85 -9.42
N ASP A 476 11.18 16.07 -9.24
CA ASP A 476 12.17 15.77 -10.29
C ASP A 476 12.77 14.36 -10.16
N ALA A 477 12.96 13.90 -8.93
CA ALA A 477 13.54 12.59 -8.69
C ALA A 477 12.92 11.91 -7.46
N ALA A 478 12.90 10.58 -7.46
CA ALA A 478 12.52 9.82 -6.29
C ALA A 478 13.29 8.50 -6.17
N ILE A 479 13.61 8.15 -4.93
CA ILE A 479 14.14 6.85 -4.53
C ILE A 479 13.15 6.24 -3.55
N THR A 480 12.65 5.05 -3.84
CA THR A 480 11.86 4.29 -2.88
C THR A 480 12.51 2.94 -2.64
N THR A 481 12.79 2.63 -1.39
CA THR A 481 13.44 1.37 -1.01
C THR A 481 12.48 0.53 -0.19
N VAL A 482 12.22 -0.69 -0.62
CA VAL A 482 11.25 -1.65 -0.08
C VAL A 482 9.86 -1.04 0.08
N GLY A 483 9.41 -0.34 -0.97
CA GLY A 483 8.06 0.23 -1.09
C GLY A 483 7.11 -0.68 -1.87
N ALA A 484 5.83 -0.30 -1.92
CA ALA A 484 4.82 -1.09 -2.60
C ALA A 484 3.68 -0.24 -3.18
N ALA A 485 3.16 -0.64 -4.34
CA ALA A 485 1.84 -0.27 -4.82
C ALA A 485 0.79 -1.24 -4.25
N GLY A 486 -0.32 -0.71 -3.76
CA GLY A 486 -1.31 -1.48 -3.02
C GLY A 486 -0.93 -1.58 -1.55
N TRP A 487 -1.12 -0.51 -0.83
CA TRP A 487 -0.69 -0.50 0.56
C TRP A 487 -1.54 -1.42 1.46
N ILE A 488 -2.85 -1.54 1.21
CA ILE A 488 -3.69 -2.53 1.90
C ILE A 488 -3.27 -3.95 1.54
N TYR A 489 -2.94 -4.20 0.26
CA TYR A 489 -2.36 -5.46 -0.17
C TYR A 489 -1.07 -5.79 0.60
N SER A 490 -0.17 -4.81 0.74
CA SER A 490 1.10 -5.00 1.45
C SER A 490 0.89 -5.29 2.93
N VAL A 491 -0.03 -4.57 3.58
CA VAL A 491 -0.41 -4.84 4.98
C VAL A 491 -1.03 -6.24 5.12
N ALA A 492 -2.00 -6.60 4.28
CA ALA A 492 -2.72 -7.87 4.36
C ALA A 492 -1.83 -9.10 4.10
N ASN A 493 -0.73 -8.94 3.38
CA ASN A 493 0.23 -10.00 3.07
C ASN A 493 1.54 -9.89 3.87
N SER A 494 1.63 -8.94 4.80
CA SER A 494 2.82 -8.75 5.62
C SER A 494 2.90 -9.78 6.74
N MET A 495 4.09 -10.35 6.93
CA MET A 495 4.37 -11.19 8.10
C MET A 495 4.17 -10.44 9.43
N LEU A 496 4.22 -9.09 9.44
CA LEU A 496 3.93 -8.28 10.62
C LEU A 496 2.47 -8.44 11.04
N VAL A 497 1.54 -8.58 10.10
CA VAL A 497 0.13 -8.82 10.39
C VAL A 497 -0.06 -10.18 11.04
N GLU A 498 0.57 -11.23 10.52
CA GLU A 498 0.51 -12.56 11.16
C GLU A 498 1.05 -12.55 12.58
N VAL A 499 2.15 -11.85 12.82
CA VAL A 499 2.82 -11.83 14.14
C VAL A 499 2.09 -10.95 15.15
N ILE A 500 1.57 -9.81 14.71
CA ILE A 500 1.02 -8.77 15.60
C ILE A 500 -0.50 -8.97 15.79
N HIS A 501 -1.20 -9.53 14.81
CA HIS A 501 -2.66 -9.44 14.71
C HIS A 501 -3.41 -10.75 14.61
N ALA A 502 -2.77 -11.88 14.29
CA ALA A 502 -3.49 -13.16 14.18
C ALA A 502 -4.32 -13.45 15.43
N ASP A 503 -3.76 -13.18 16.63
CA ASP A 503 -4.47 -13.39 17.90
C ASP A 503 -5.59 -12.36 18.17
N LYS A 504 -5.58 -11.21 17.51
CA LYS A 504 -6.49 -10.09 17.81
C LYS A 504 -7.63 -9.98 16.81
N ILE A 505 -7.39 -10.34 15.56
CA ILE A 505 -8.44 -10.49 14.55
C ILE A 505 -9.25 -11.74 14.84
N ALA A 506 -8.60 -12.84 15.23
CA ALA A 506 -9.27 -14.07 15.66
C ALA A 506 -10.11 -13.91 16.93
N ASN A 507 -9.77 -12.95 17.81
CA ASN A 507 -10.52 -12.63 19.04
C ASN A 507 -11.50 -11.46 18.87
N SER A 508 -11.51 -10.75 17.73
CA SER A 508 -12.63 -9.89 17.37
C SER A 508 -13.75 -10.78 16.85
N ALA A 509 -15.00 -10.46 17.13
CA ALA A 509 -16.19 -11.23 16.72
C ALA A 509 -16.38 -11.35 15.18
N VAL A 510 -15.33 -11.22 14.41
CA VAL A 510 -15.29 -11.22 12.94
C VAL A 510 -14.89 -12.62 12.50
N ASN A 511 -15.79 -13.31 11.79
CA ASN A 511 -15.43 -14.58 11.16
C ASN A 511 -14.42 -14.35 10.02
N GLY A 512 -13.72 -15.42 9.61
CA GLY A 512 -12.66 -15.30 8.62
C GLY A 512 -13.10 -14.75 7.27
N SER A 513 -14.33 -15.07 6.83
CA SER A 513 -14.89 -14.55 5.57
C SER A 513 -15.17 -13.05 5.67
N GLU A 514 -15.65 -12.57 6.81
CA GLU A 514 -15.85 -11.13 7.05
C GLU A 514 -14.50 -10.38 7.12
N ALA A 515 -13.47 -10.97 7.72
CA ALA A 515 -12.13 -10.38 7.73
C ALA A 515 -11.59 -10.19 6.31
N ALA A 516 -11.80 -11.18 5.43
CA ALA A 516 -11.42 -11.08 4.02
C ALA A 516 -12.21 -9.98 3.30
N LEU A 517 -13.53 -9.91 3.52
CA LEU A 517 -14.40 -8.85 2.96
C LEU A 517 -13.99 -7.46 3.46
N LEU A 518 -13.63 -7.32 4.74
CA LEU A 518 -13.16 -6.07 5.32
C LEU A 518 -11.87 -5.59 4.64
N ILE A 519 -10.92 -6.50 4.37
CA ILE A 519 -9.69 -6.18 3.62
C ILE A 519 -10.02 -5.73 2.20
N GLY A 520 -10.94 -6.40 1.51
CA GLY A 520 -11.40 -6.00 0.18
C GLY A 520 -12.06 -4.61 0.18
N THR A 521 -12.88 -4.32 1.19
CA THR A 521 -13.52 -3.02 1.41
C THR A 521 -12.49 -1.93 1.66
N ALA A 522 -11.49 -2.22 2.47
CA ALA A 522 -10.39 -1.30 2.75
C ALA A 522 -9.57 -0.97 1.50
N GLN A 523 -9.27 -1.98 0.65
CA GLN A 523 -8.57 -1.74 -0.60
C GLN A 523 -9.41 -0.84 -1.51
N HIS A 524 -10.71 -1.09 -1.63
CA HIS A 524 -11.61 -0.25 -2.42
C HIS A 524 -11.65 1.20 -1.93
N ALA A 525 -11.72 1.40 -0.62
CA ALA A 525 -11.67 2.74 0.00
C ALA A 525 -10.32 3.44 -0.24
N SER A 526 -9.23 2.69 -0.28
CA SER A 526 -7.87 3.21 -0.46
C SER A 526 -7.51 3.53 -1.90
N ASP A 527 -8.23 3.02 -2.89
CA ASP A 527 -7.91 3.19 -4.32
C ASP A 527 -7.74 4.66 -4.71
N VAL A 528 -8.50 5.57 -4.09
CA VAL A 528 -8.46 7.03 -4.38
C VAL A 528 -7.16 7.69 -3.96
N VAL A 529 -6.38 7.05 -3.11
CA VAL A 529 -5.10 7.54 -2.58
C VAL A 529 -3.95 6.54 -2.82
N ASP A 530 -4.19 5.46 -3.56
CA ASP A 530 -3.18 4.45 -3.86
C ASP A 530 -2.56 4.65 -5.25
N VAL A 531 -1.37 4.15 -5.43
CA VAL A 531 -0.50 4.24 -6.61
C VAL A 531 -1.22 4.01 -7.96
N PRO A 532 -2.10 2.99 -8.11
CA PRO A 532 -2.74 2.73 -9.39
C PRO A 532 -3.57 3.89 -9.93
N ALA A 533 -4.20 4.68 -9.07
CA ALA A 533 -4.99 5.84 -9.47
C ALA A 533 -4.15 6.89 -10.23
N PHE A 534 -2.85 6.97 -9.91
CA PHE A 534 -1.92 7.98 -10.43
C PHE A 534 -0.94 7.44 -11.48
N ALA A 535 -1.11 6.18 -11.91
CA ALA A 535 -0.19 5.56 -12.87
C ALA A 535 -0.06 6.33 -14.20
N ASP A 536 -1.12 6.97 -14.67
CA ASP A 536 -1.06 7.80 -15.86
C ASP A 536 -0.36 9.15 -15.62
N MET A 537 -0.47 9.69 -14.39
CA MET A 537 0.20 10.94 -14.04
C MET A 537 1.71 10.76 -14.07
N ILE A 538 2.23 9.71 -13.41
CA ILE A 538 3.66 9.44 -13.39
C ILE A 538 4.21 9.11 -14.79
N ARG A 539 3.46 8.39 -15.64
CA ARG A 539 3.87 8.09 -17.00
C ARG A 539 3.96 9.36 -17.85
N ARG A 540 3.03 10.30 -17.71
CA ARG A 540 3.06 11.60 -18.39
C ARG A 540 4.23 12.44 -17.90
N ALA A 541 4.44 12.55 -16.60
CA ALA A 541 5.58 13.28 -16.02
C ALA A 541 6.92 12.73 -16.52
N ARG A 542 7.03 11.40 -16.70
CA ARG A 542 8.23 10.76 -17.26
C ARG A 542 8.40 10.94 -18.75
N ALA A 543 7.31 11.09 -19.51
CA ALA A 543 7.33 11.27 -20.95
C ALA A 543 7.47 12.75 -21.38
N ASP A 544 7.22 13.67 -20.46
CA ASP A 544 7.35 15.10 -20.71
C ASP A 544 8.83 15.45 -20.93
N SER A 545 9.15 15.94 -22.13
CA SER A 545 10.52 16.32 -22.50
C SER A 545 11.05 17.53 -21.73
N GLY A 546 10.17 18.34 -21.14
CA GLY A 546 10.53 19.50 -20.32
C GLY A 546 10.89 19.17 -18.88
N ARG A 547 10.34 18.06 -18.35
CA ARG A 547 10.53 17.69 -16.94
C ARG A 547 10.37 16.19 -16.74
N GLN A 548 11.43 15.44 -16.90
CA GLN A 548 11.40 14.00 -16.69
C GLN A 548 11.60 13.64 -15.22
N LEU A 549 10.56 13.09 -14.58
CA LEU A 549 10.70 12.48 -13.26
C LEU A 549 11.64 11.26 -13.32
N ARG A 550 12.74 11.31 -12.57
CA ARG A 550 13.73 10.22 -12.44
C ARG A 550 13.35 9.32 -11.27
N LEU A 551 13.29 8.02 -11.49
CA LEU A 551 12.84 7.07 -10.48
C LEU A 551 13.88 5.97 -10.27
N LEU A 552 14.19 5.72 -9.00
CA LEU A 552 14.90 4.51 -8.55
C LEU A 552 13.98 3.77 -7.57
N LEU A 553 13.40 2.67 -8.02
CA LEU A 553 12.53 1.82 -7.22
C LEU A 553 13.30 0.58 -6.79
N ASN A 554 13.80 0.58 -5.56
CA ASN A 554 14.47 -0.58 -4.97
C ASN A 554 13.44 -1.45 -4.28
N HIS A 555 13.29 -2.69 -4.68
CA HIS A 555 12.52 -3.67 -3.94
C HIS A 555 13.29 -4.99 -3.82
N SER A 556 13.01 -5.74 -2.78
CA SER A 556 13.74 -6.96 -2.49
C SER A 556 12.82 -8.16 -2.65
N TRP A 557 13.18 -9.08 -3.54
CA TRP A 557 12.43 -10.31 -3.69
C TRP A 557 12.52 -11.15 -2.42
N GLY A 558 11.35 -11.68 -2.00
CA GLY A 558 11.24 -12.42 -0.76
C GLY A 558 11.01 -11.54 0.47
N ASP A 559 10.91 -10.20 0.32
CA ASP A 559 10.49 -9.33 1.40
C ASP A 559 9.07 -9.70 1.85
N GLN A 560 8.92 -10.06 3.12
CA GLN A 560 7.65 -10.41 3.74
C GLN A 560 7.18 -9.33 4.74
N VAL A 561 7.95 -8.29 4.96
CA VAL A 561 7.56 -7.13 5.78
C VAL A 561 6.75 -6.17 4.93
N VAL A 562 7.32 -5.69 3.82
CA VAL A 562 6.59 -5.03 2.73
C VAL A 562 6.55 -6.02 1.57
N TYR A 563 5.40 -6.66 1.39
CA TYR A 563 5.31 -7.81 0.51
C TYR A 563 5.77 -7.48 -0.92
N TRP A 564 6.81 -8.15 -1.37
CA TRP A 564 7.65 -7.83 -2.54
C TRP A 564 6.92 -7.69 -3.88
N TYR A 565 5.76 -8.34 -4.07
CA TYR A 565 4.94 -8.15 -5.26
C TYR A 565 4.42 -6.71 -5.42
N GLY A 566 4.27 -5.98 -4.31
CA GLY A 566 3.89 -4.57 -4.35
C GLY A 566 4.94 -3.68 -5.01
N GLY A 567 6.23 -3.97 -4.78
CA GLY A 567 7.36 -3.28 -5.42
C GLY A 567 7.42 -3.55 -6.93
N GLU A 568 7.26 -4.82 -7.35
CA GLU A 568 7.16 -5.16 -8.77
C GLU A 568 6.00 -4.43 -9.45
N ARG A 569 4.83 -4.42 -8.82
CA ARG A 569 3.64 -3.73 -9.31
C ARG A 569 3.88 -2.25 -9.53
N ALA A 570 4.52 -1.58 -8.56
CA ALA A 570 4.90 -0.17 -8.67
C ALA A 570 5.81 0.07 -9.89
N SER A 571 6.80 -0.80 -10.11
CA SER A 571 7.72 -0.71 -11.25
C SER A 571 7.00 -0.84 -12.59
N VAL A 572 6.07 -1.78 -12.70
CA VAL A 572 5.25 -1.97 -13.91
C VAL A 572 4.34 -0.75 -14.14
N LEU A 573 3.69 -0.24 -13.09
CA LEU A 573 2.82 0.94 -13.17
C LEU A 573 3.59 2.19 -13.58
N ALA A 574 4.82 2.37 -13.07
CA ALA A 574 5.69 3.48 -13.48
C ALA A 574 6.31 3.29 -14.86
N GLY A 575 6.22 2.10 -15.45
CA GLY A 575 6.83 1.78 -16.74
C GLY A 575 8.35 1.86 -16.72
N VAL A 576 8.99 1.54 -15.59
CA VAL A 576 10.45 1.56 -15.46
C VAL A 576 11.06 0.20 -15.82
N PRO A 577 12.26 0.15 -16.44
CA PRO A 577 12.94 -1.10 -16.77
C PRO A 577 13.67 -1.68 -15.55
N TYR A 578 14.00 -2.97 -15.57
CA TYR A 578 14.87 -3.59 -14.60
C TYR A 578 16.35 -3.29 -14.89
N VAL A 579 17.12 -2.90 -13.89
CA VAL A 579 18.56 -2.58 -14.01
C VAL A 579 19.45 -3.33 -12.98
N GLY A 580 18.92 -4.34 -12.32
CA GLY A 580 19.68 -5.16 -11.37
C GLY A 580 20.69 -6.08 -12.05
N PRO A 581 21.58 -6.73 -11.28
CA PRO A 581 22.52 -7.71 -11.81
C PRO A 581 21.77 -8.94 -12.33
N GLY A 582 21.98 -9.29 -13.59
CA GLY A 582 21.35 -10.44 -14.24
C GLY A 582 19.90 -10.18 -14.68
N ALA A 583 19.20 -11.27 -15.02
CA ALA A 583 17.78 -11.20 -15.36
C ALA A 583 16.91 -11.15 -14.11
N PRO A 584 15.69 -10.56 -14.18
CA PRO A 584 14.71 -10.70 -13.11
C PRO A 584 14.50 -12.17 -12.73
N PRO A 585 14.19 -12.50 -11.47
CA PRO A 585 13.92 -13.88 -11.08
C PRO A 585 12.80 -14.53 -11.88
N ALA A 586 12.84 -15.85 -11.98
CA ALA A 586 11.75 -16.60 -12.58
C ALA A 586 10.42 -16.27 -11.90
N GLY A 587 9.40 -15.96 -12.69
CA GLY A 587 8.10 -15.56 -12.18
C GLY A 587 7.95 -14.06 -11.87
N SER A 588 8.99 -13.23 -12.06
CA SER A 588 8.85 -11.77 -12.02
C SER A 588 7.91 -11.27 -13.12
N ILE A 589 7.11 -10.27 -12.79
CA ILE A 589 6.26 -9.56 -13.77
C ILE A 589 7.01 -8.41 -14.48
N ILE A 590 8.22 -8.08 -14.03
CA ILE A 590 9.07 -7.09 -14.68
C ILE A 590 9.81 -7.78 -15.83
N THR A 591 9.42 -7.48 -17.06
CA THR A 591 9.94 -8.16 -18.25
C THR A 591 10.97 -7.35 -19.04
N LYS A 592 11.09 -6.05 -18.77
CA LYS A 592 12.01 -5.20 -19.54
C LYS A 592 13.36 -5.13 -18.86
N THR A 593 14.37 -5.67 -19.53
CA THR A 593 15.79 -5.40 -19.24
C THR A 593 16.28 -4.43 -20.30
N THR A 594 16.57 -3.19 -19.94
CA THR A 594 17.25 -2.26 -20.84
C THR A 594 18.55 -1.83 -20.19
N GLY A 595 19.65 -1.86 -20.95
CA GLY A 595 20.97 -1.41 -20.49
C GLY A 595 21.10 0.11 -20.38
N ASP A 596 20.03 0.86 -20.66
CA ASP A 596 20.03 2.32 -20.68
C ASP A 596 19.22 2.88 -19.51
N ALA A 597 19.94 3.44 -18.53
CA ALA A 597 19.38 4.12 -17.38
C ALA A 597 18.99 5.59 -17.65
N SER A 598 19.07 6.07 -18.89
CA SER A 598 18.84 7.48 -19.25
C SER A 598 17.41 7.96 -19.00
N GLY A 599 16.44 7.06 -18.93
CA GLY A 599 15.02 7.37 -18.77
C GLY A 599 14.41 7.10 -17.39
N GLY A 600 15.20 6.70 -16.42
CA GLY A 600 14.71 6.28 -15.10
C GLY A 600 15.17 4.86 -14.78
N TRP A 601 15.51 4.63 -13.53
CA TRP A 601 16.07 3.38 -13.07
C TRP A 601 14.94 2.54 -12.47
N ALA A 602 14.89 1.30 -12.86
CA ALA A 602 14.01 0.35 -12.24
C ALA A 602 14.63 -0.32 -11.05
N ALA A 603 13.78 -1.01 -10.44
CA ALA A 603 13.90 -2.03 -9.45
C ALA A 603 15.22 -2.79 -9.51
N THR A 604 16.03 -2.62 -8.51
CA THR A 604 17.06 -3.58 -8.19
C THR A 604 16.42 -4.65 -7.32
N GLY A 605 15.97 -5.75 -7.91
CA GLY A 605 15.62 -6.90 -7.10
C GLY A 605 16.89 -7.44 -6.45
N TYR A 606 16.96 -7.45 -5.14
CA TYR A 606 18.01 -8.10 -4.41
C TYR A 606 17.52 -9.45 -3.91
N ARG A 607 18.05 -10.52 -4.47
CA ARG A 607 17.90 -11.85 -3.90
C ARG A 607 19.06 -12.06 -2.96
N ASP A 608 18.69 -12.30 -1.73
CA ASP A 608 19.57 -12.43 -0.60
C ASP A 608 20.70 -13.47 -0.79
N ALA A 609 21.93 -13.05 -0.49
CA ALA A 609 23.04 -13.96 -0.24
C ALA A 609 22.92 -14.70 1.11
N TYR A 610 21.90 -14.38 1.93
CA TYR A 610 21.71 -14.92 3.27
C TYR A 610 20.61 -16.01 3.32
N GLY A 611 19.92 -16.29 2.19
CA GLY A 611 18.68 -17.09 2.12
C GLY A 611 18.70 -18.46 2.81
N ASP A 612 19.79 -19.18 2.77
CA ASP A 612 19.87 -20.52 3.35
C ASP A 612 20.44 -20.55 4.79
N TRP A 613 20.86 -19.40 5.32
CA TRP A 613 21.68 -19.37 6.53
C TRP A 613 20.91 -19.13 7.82
N MET A 614 19.76 -18.46 7.77
CA MET A 614 19.08 -17.93 8.95
C MET A 614 17.74 -18.60 9.32
N GLY A 615 17.31 -19.58 8.58
CA GLY A 615 16.01 -20.24 8.78
C GLY A 615 14.81 -19.43 8.25
N PRO A 616 13.64 -20.06 8.08
CA PRO A 616 12.51 -19.49 7.32
C PRO A 616 12.01 -18.15 7.83
N THR A 617 12.08 -17.91 9.13
CA THR A 617 11.50 -16.69 9.77
C THR A 617 12.40 -15.47 9.57
N LEU A 618 13.71 -15.64 9.62
CA LEU A 618 14.68 -14.56 9.39
C LEU A 618 14.88 -14.31 7.90
N ASN A 619 14.72 -15.31 7.06
CA ASN A 619 14.79 -15.17 5.61
C ASN A 619 13.73 -14.20 5.04
N GLY A 620 12.56 -14.08 5.69
CA GLY A 620 11.53 -13.11 5.28
C GLY A 620 11.83 -11.66 5.70
N LEU A 621 12.65 -11.46 6.74
CA LEU A 621 13.04 -10.14 7.25
C LEU A 621 14.28 -9.57 6.56
N MET A 622 15.27 -10.42 6.25
CA MET A 622 16.54 -9.97 5.69
C MET A 622 16.41 -9.24 4.35
N PRO A 623 15.54 -9.66 3.42
CA PRO A 623 15.28 -8.87 2.21
C PRO A 623 14.76 -7.46 2.51
N HIS A 624 13.99 -7.27 3.58
CA HIS A 624 13.47 -5.96 3.97
C HIS A 624 14.58 -4.96 4.34
N VAL A 625 15.65 -5.42 4.95
CA VAL A 625 16.80 -4.57 5.34
C VAL A 625 17.88 -4.49 4.25
N SER A 626 17.54 -4.78 2.99
CA SER A 626 18.47 -4.73 1.85
C SER A 626 19.14 -3.37 1.64
N PHE A 627 18.58 -2.29 2.15
CA PHE A 627 19.15 -0.95 2.10
C PHE A 627 20.51 -0.82 2.82
N VAL A 628 20.83 -1.72 3.75
CA VAL A 628 22.18 -1.78 4.35
C VAL A 628 23.20 -2.47 3.44
N ASN A 629 22.79 -3.04 2.32
CA ASN A 629 23.69 -3.70 1.37
C ASN A 629 24.57 -2.67 0.66
N PRO A 630 25.91 -2.80 0.69
CA PRO A 630 26.81 -1.85 0.04
C PRO A 630 26.57 -1.66 -1.46
N GLY A 631 26.07 -2.68 -2.16
CA GLY A 631 25.71 -2.59 -3.58
C GLY A 631 24.50 -1.68 -3.81
N ILE A 632 23.47 -1.79 -2.98
CA ILE A 632 22.29 -0.90 -3.01
C ILE A 632 22.69 0.52 -2.63
N ALA A 633 23.47 0.70 -1.55
CA ALA A 633 23.96 2.00 -1.12
C ALA A 633 24.76 2.69 -2.22
N LYS A 634 25.58 1.95 -2.97
CA LYS A 634 26.33 2.47 -4.13
C LYS A 634 25.39 2.96 -5.24
N ILE A 635 24.39 2.18 -5.61
CA ILE A 635 23.41 2.55 -6.66
C ILE A 635 22.63 3.80 -6.25
N VAL A 636 22.19 3.88 -4.99
CA VAL A 636 21.51 5.05 -4.42
C VAL A 636 22.43 6.28 -4.46
N GLY A 637 23.68 6.14 -4.04
CA GLY A 637 24.67 7.22 -4.10
C GLY A 637 24.96 7.71 -5.52
N GLU A 638 25.09 6.79 -6.49
CA GLU A 638 25.24 7.15 -7.91
C GLU A 638 24.02 7.90 -8.46
N PHE A 639 22.83 7.48 -8.10
CA PHE A 639 21.58 8.16 -8.50
C PHE A 639 21.52 9.58 -7.92
N ARG A 640 21.79 9.77 -6.62
CA ARG A 640 21.84 11.09 -5.98
C ARG A 640 22.91 11.98 -6.59
N HIS A 641 24.11 11.44 -6.84
CA HIS A 641 25.20 12.19 -7.46
C HIS A 641 24.82 12.70 -8.85
N ARG A 642 24.18 11.88 -9.67
CA ARG A 642 23.68 12.30 -10.99
C ARG A 642 22.64 13.41 -10.87
N PHE A 643 21.77 13.35 -9.89
CA PHE A 643 20.75 14.39 -9.66
C PHE A 643 21.40 15.74 -9.30
N VAL A 644 22.39 15.76 -8.40
CA VAL A 644 23.08 16.99 -8.00
C VAL A 644 23.93 17.56 -9.13
N SER A 645 24.65 16.71 -9.87
CA SER A 645 25.54 17.11 -10.95
C SER A 645 24.84 17.37 -12.30
N GLU A 646 23.54 17.12 -12.38
CA GLU A 646 22.74 17.23 -13.63
C GLU A 646 23.22 16.31 -14.78
N ASN A 647 24.00 15.28 -14.47
CA ASN A 647 24.54 14.31 -15.42
C ASN A 647 23.66 13.06 -15.49
N TRP A 648 22.55 13.15 -16.23
CA TRP A 648 21.61 12.02 -16.43
C TRP A 648 21.91 11.21 -17.69
#